data_84d1d8a8698988b7faeeff44c4ecc744
#
_entry.id   84d1d8a8698988b7faeeff44c4ecc744
#
_cell.length_a   1.000
_cell.length_b   1.000
_cell.length_c   1.000
_cell.angle_alpha   90.00
_cell.angle_beta   90.00
_cell.angle_gamma   90.00
#
_symmetry.space_group_name_H-M   'P 1'
#
loop_
_entity.id
_entity.type
_entity.pdbx_description
1 polymer ?
#
loop_
_entity_poly.entity_id
_entity_poly.type
_entity_poly.pdbx_seq_one_letter_code
_entity_poly.pdbx_strand_id
1 'polypeptide(L)'
;MNKIVRKEQFSDKVFLFEIEAPLIARSRKPGNFIIVRIGQKGERMPLTIADADTDKGTITIVVQKVGLSSIKLCDMNVGDYITDVVGPLGNPTHIEKFGTVICAGGGVGVAPMLPIIKALKEAGNRVLAVLAGRSKDLIILENEVRKYCDEIIIMTDDGSYGEKGVVTVGIEKFINQEHIDKAYAIGPPIMMKFSCLLTQKYNIPTDVSLNTIMVDGTGMCGACRLTIGGKTKFVCIDGPEFDGALVDWDEMFKRMGTFKRAEQEELEHFEDHLGNKEESVVVETTDVVMDDDPTNDTIEVLTDRNAEWRKELRASMKAKERTQIKRVVMPELDPEYRATTRLEEVNTGLTKEMAMTEAKRCLDCANPTCVEGCPVNINIPSFIKNIERGQFLAAAKVLKNTSALPAVCGRVCPQEKQCESKCMHLKMNEPAVAIGYLERFAADYERQSGNISLPEIAPANGIKVAVVGSGPSGLSFAGDMVKKGYDVHVFEALHEIGGVLKYGIPEFRLPNKIVDVEIEQLKKMGVKFTTDCIVGKTISVEELEAEGFQGIFVGSGAGLPNFMGITGENSINIMSSNEYLTRVNLMDAANPTTDTPINFGKNVLVVGGGNTAMDSCRTAKRLGGNVTLVYRRSEAEMPARLEEVKHAKEEGINFLCLHNPIEYIADENGAVCKAVLQVMELGEPDASGRRSPVAVEGKTVTLDVDQVIVAVGVSPNPLVPNSIDGLELGRKNTIAVNEAMQSSRNEVYAGGDIVRGGATVILAMGDGRKAAENMDKQLSGK
;
A
#
# COMPACT_ATOMS: atom_id res chain seq x y z
N MET A 1 12.75 12.78 7.92
CA MET A 1 12.24 14.17 7.86
C MET A 1 13.17 15.02 7.01
N ASN A 2 12.65 15.78 6.08
CA ASN A 2 13.39 16.50 5.05
C ASN A 2 13.33 18.00 5.34
N LYS A 3 14.50 18.63 5.57
CA LYS A 3 14.60 20.03 5.99
C LYS A 3 14.42 20.98 4.80
N ILE A 4 13.65 22.05 4.99
CA ILE A 4 13.56 23.18 4.06
C ILE A 4 14.79 24.05 4.25
N VAL A 5 15.65 24.18 3.23
CA VAL A 5 16.89 24.96 3.28
C VAL A 5 16.79 26.31 2.57
N ARG A 6 15.83 26.46 1.66
CA ARG A 6 15.51 27.71 0.98
C ARG A 6 14.04 27.82 0.70
N LYS A 7 13.49 29.02 0.81
CA LYS A 7 12.14 29.41 0.39
C LYS A 7 12.22 30.72 -0.36
N GLU A 8 11.60 30.79 -1.54
CA GLU A 8 11.50 32.00 -2.33
C GLU A 8 10.04 32.21 -2.77
N GLN A 9 9.57 33.43 -2.70
CA GLN A 9 8.20 33.79 -3.09
C GLN A 9 8.22 34.46 -4.45
N PHE A 10 7.58 33.86 -5.46
CA PHE A 10 7.41 34.44 -6.78
C PHE A 10 6.19 35.37 -6.86
N SER A 11 5.11 35.00 -6.16
CA SER A 11 3.89 35.80 -6.02
C SER A 11 3.18 35.45 -4.71
N ASP A 12 2.06 36.09 -4.40
CA ASP A 12 1.25 35.79 -3.20
C ASP A 12 0.78 34.33 -3.15
N LYS A 13 0.78 33.65 -4.30
CA LYS A 13 0.28 32.28 -4.45
C LYS A 13 1.33 31.23 -4.87
N VAL A 14 2.54 31.65 -5.27
CA VAL A 14 3.54 30.72 -5.84
C VAL A 14 4.87 30.84 -5.09
N PHE A 15 5.35 29.72 -4.62
CA PHE A 15 6.55 29.60 -3.81
C PHE A 15 7.48 28.52 -4.35
N LEU A 16 8.80 28.76 -4.27
CA LEU A 16 9.86 27.80 -4.50
C LEU A 16 10.41 27.33 -3.15
N PHE A 17 10.67 26.02 -3.06
CA PHE A 17 11.36 25.41 -1.92
C PHE A 17 12.54 24.58 -2.39
N GLU A 18 13.69 24.70 -1.69
CA GLU A 18 14.77 23.71 -1.74
C GLU A 18 14.70 22.87 -0.47
N ILE A 19 14.76 21.53 -0.65
CA ILE A 19 14.52 20.54 0.40
C ILE A 19 15.69 19.57 0.43
N GLU A 20 16.24 19.29 1.61
CA GLU A 20 17.24 18.25 1.82
C GLU A 20 16.64 16.87 1.52
N ALA A 21 17.11 16.22 0.45
CA ALA A 21 16.70 14.89 0.02
C ALA A 21 17.81 14.24 -0.82
N PRO A 22 18.95 13.87 -0.24
CA PRO A 22 20.16 13.50 -0.98
C PRO A 22 19.99 12.27 -1.87
N LEU A 23 19.24 11.26 -1.43
CA LEU A 23 18.98 10.09 -2.25
C LEU A 23 18.14 10.45 -3.49
N ILE A 24 17.11 11.27 -3.32
CA ILE A 24 16.25 11.73 -4.40
C ILE A 24 17.03 12.65 -5.36
N ALA A 25 17.82 13.57 -4.82
CA ALA A 25 18.64 14.49 -5.61
C ALA A 25 19.59 13.74 -6.56
N ARG A 26 20.18 12.64 -6.08
CA ARG A 26 21.11 11.79 -6.84
C ARG A 26 20.41 10.96 -7.94
N SER A 27 19.23 10.42 -7.63
CA SER A 27 18.54 9.45 -8.49
C SER A 27 17.51 10.06 -9.44
N ARG A 28 17.09 11.32 -9.23
CA ARG A 28 16.08 11.97 -10.05
C ARG A 28 16.52 12.19 -11.51
N LYS A 29 15.57 12.16 -12.43
CA LYS A 29 15.70 12.51 -13.84
C LYS A 29 14.59 13.52 -14.24
N PRO A 30 14.74 14.26 -15.38
CA PRO A 30 13.66 15.12 -15.88
C PRO A 30 12.33 14.37 -15.97
N GLY A 31 11.21 15.02 -15.62
CA GLY A 31 9.86 14.43 -15.61
C GLY A 31 9.49 13.70 -14.32
N ASN A 32 10.46 13.38 -13.44
CA ASN A 32 10.15 12.76 -12.16
C ASN A 32 9.45 13.73 -11.19
N PHE A 33 8.62 13.15 -10.33
CA PHE A 33 7.90 13.87 -9.26
C PHE A 33 8.17 13.23 -7.90
N ILE A 34 7.71 13.85 -6.85
CA ILE A 34 7.70 13.34 -5.47
C ILE A 34 6.29 13.40 -4.91
N ILE A 35 6.05 12.64 -3.85
CA ILE A 35 4.91 12.87 -2.96
C ILE A 35 5.43 13.48 -1.66
N VAL A 36 4.78 14.54 -1.19
CA VAL A 36 5.03 15.17 0.12
C VAL A 36 3.84 15.02 1.03
N ARG A 37 4.10 14.89 2.35
CA ARG A 37 3.07 14.92 3.39
C ARG A 37 3.53 15.82 4.53
N ILE A 38 2.62 16.65 5.05
CA ILE A 38 2.91 17.63 6.09
C ILE A 38 2.14 17.28 7.35
N GLY A 39 2.87 16.95 8.41
CA GLY A 39 2.28 16.46 9.65
C GLY A 39 1.75 15.03 9.54
N GLN A 40 1.41 14.44 10.68
CA GLN A 40 0.94 13.03 10.73
C GLN A 40 -0.44 12.83 10.09
N LYS A 41 -1.26 13.88 10.07
CA LYS A 41 -2.63 13.87 9.54
C LYS A 41 -2.74 14.45 8.14
N GLY A 42 -1.61 14.87 7.55
CA GLY A 42 -1.55 15.50 6.23
C GLY A 42 -1.86 14.56 5.08
N GLU A 43 -2.44 15.12 4.04
CA GLU A 43 -2.65 14.44 2.75
C GLU A 43 -1.32 14.19 2.03
N ARG A 44 -1.26 13.17 1.21
CA ARG A 44 -0.15 12.87 0.31
C ARG A 44 -0.31 13.61 -1.01
N MET A 45 0.52 14.63 -1.24
CA MET A 45 0.41 15.56 -2.38
C MET A 45 1.54 15.32 -3.39
N PRO A 46 1.24 15.02 -4.68
CA PRO A 46 2.25 14.89 -5.74
C PRO A 46 2.77 16.25 -6.18
N LEU A 47 4.10 16.40 -6.28
CA LEU A 47 4.77 17.61 -6.75
C LEU A 47 5.95 17.25 -7.66
N THR A 48 6.06 17.91 -8.82
CA THR A 48 7.15 17.64 -9.75
C THR A 48 8.46 18.28 -9.26
N ILE A 49 9.58 17.58 -9.47
CA ILE A 49 10.92 18.07 -9.15
C ILE A 49 11.37 19.03 -10.26
N ALA A 50 11.51 20.32 -9.91
CA ALA A 50 11.91 21.38 -10.84
C ALA A 50 13.44 21.42 -11.08
N ASP A 51 14.23 21.09 -10.07
CA ASP A 51 15.70 20.99 -10.16
C ASP A 51 16.26 20.14 -9.02
N ALA A 52 17.56 19.84 -9.05
CA ALA A 52 18.29 19.23 -7.95
C ALA A 52 19.76 19.63 -7.98
N ASP A 53 20.34 19.74 -6.79
CA ASP A 53 21.76 19.96 -6.57
C ASP A 53 22.32 18.71 -5.86
N THR A 54 23.05 17.89 -6.59
CA THR A 54 23.62 16.64 -6.08
C THR A 54 24.73 16.87 -5.05
N ASP A 55 25.45 17.99 -5.16
CA ASP A 55 26.56 18.32 -4.24
C ASP A 55 26.00 18.74 -2.88
N LYS A 56 24.90 19.49 -2.87
CA LYS A 56 24.19 19.87 -1.64
C LYS A 56 23.22 18.80 -1.16
N GLY A 57 22.87 17.83 -2.00
CA GLY A 57 21.84 16.83 -1.69
C GLY A 57 20.44 17.41 -1.57
N THR A 58 20.11 18.44 -2.39
CA THR A 58 18.82 19.12 -2.33
C THR A 58 18.02 18.94 -3.61
N ILE A 59 16.71 18.97 -3.49
CA ILE A 59 15.75 19.05 -4.60
C ILE A 59 15.00 20.38 -4.54
N THR A 60 14.56 20.87 -5.70
CA THR A 60 13.77 22.09 -5.82
C THR A 60 12.36 21.74 -6.29
N ILE A 61 11.35 22.27 -5.62
CA ILE A 61 9.94 22.20 -6.02
C ILE A 61 9.35 23.60 -6.09
N VAL A 62 8.33 23.77 -6.94
CA VAL A 62 7.54 24.99 -7.00
C VAL A 62 6.08 24.67 -6.71
N VAL A 63 5.51 25.38 -5.77
CA VAL A 63 4.18 25.06 -5.21
C VAL A 63 3.26 26.26 -5.37
N GLN A 64 2.04 26.02 -5.83
CA GLN A 64 0.98 27.02 -5.86
C GLN A 64 -0.03 26.76 -4.75
N LYS A 65 -0.39 27.78 -3.98
CA LYS A 65 -1.48 27.73 -2.99
C LYS A 65 -2.82 27.52 -3.70
N VAL A 66 -3.37 26.30 -3.64
CA VAL A 66 -4.64 25.95 -4.32
C VAL A 66 -5.62 25.28 -3.35
N GLY A 67 -5.14 24.38 -2.51
CA GLY A 67 -5.90 23.63 -1.52
C GLY A 67 -5.17 23.56 -0.18
N LEU A 68 -5.78 22.95 0.83
CA LEU A 68 -5.31 22.93 2.21
C LEU A 68 -3.85 22.48 2.34
N SER A 69 -3.49 21.35 1.76
CA SER A 69 -2.12 20.79 1.84
C SER A 69 -1.08 21.73 1.22
N SER A 70 -1.37 22.34 0.07
CA SER A 70 -0.49 23.32 -0.56
C SER A 70 -0.37 24.63 0.22
N ILE A 71 -1.42 25.07 0.90
CA ILE A 71 -1.40 26.24 1.81
C ILE A 71 -0.50 25.93 3.00
N LYS A 72 -0.69 24.78 3.68
CA LYS A 72 0.16 24.35 4.81
C LYS A 72 1.63 24.30 4.42
N LEU A 73 1.99 23.74 3.26
CA LEU A 73 3.36 23.72 2.76
C LEU A 73 3.90 25.12 2.52
N CYS A 74 3.11 25.99 1.86
CA CYS A 74 3.53 27.35 1.56
C CYS A 74 3.68 28.23 2.84
N ASP A 75 3.06 27.86 3.94
CA ASP A 75 3.19 28.58 5.22
C ASP A 75 4.41 28.11 6.05
N MET A 76 5.05 26.98 5.71
CA MET A 76 6.29 26.52 6.32
C MET A 76 7.46 27.47 6.02
N ASN A 77 8.46 27.49 6.88
CA ASN A 77 9.62 28.38 6.81
C ASN A 77 10.94 27.60 6.60
N VAL A 78 11.99 28.31 6.21
CA VAL A 78 13.34 27.77 6.18
C VAL A 78 13.73 27.29 7.57
N GLY A 79 14.18 26.05 7.66
CA GLY A 79 14.52 25.37 8.92
C GLY A 79 13.44 24.37 9.38
N ASP A 80 12.21 24.49 8.89
CA ASP A 80 11.14 23.53 9.17
C ASP A 80 11.40 22.20 8.44
N TYR A 81 10.72 21.14 8.90
CA TYR A 81 10.86 19.79 8.37
C TYR A 81 9.56 19.30 7.75
N ILE A 82 9.62 18.88 6.49
CA ILE A 82 8.54 18.14 5.85
C ILE A 82 8.55 16.71 6.39
N THR A 83 7.37 16.21 6.76
CA THR A 83 7.22 14.91 7.42
C THR A 83 7.69 13.78 6.53
N ASP A 84 7.17 13.69 5.31
CA ASP A 84 7.54 12.67 4.33
C ASP A 84 7.81 13.31 2.97
N VAL A 85 8.86 12.82 2.31
CA VAL A 85 9.21 13.13 0.92
C VAL A 85 9.58 11.82 0.23
N VAL A 86 8.71 11.33 -0.64
CA VAL A 86 8.83 10.03 -1.32
C VAL A 86 9.16 10.23 -2.78
N GLY A 87 10.20 9.61 -3.26
CA GLY A 87 10.59 9.67 -4.68
C GLY A 87 12.04 9.26 -4.97
N PRO A 88 12.49 9.48 -6.20
CA PRO A 88 11.75 10.01 -7.34
C PRO A 88 10.69 9.03 -7.85
N LEU A 89 9.55 9.55 -8.28
CA LEU A 89 8.42 8.81 -8.80
C LEU A 89 8.21 9.09 -10.29
N GLY A 90 7.40 8.26 -10.93
CA GLY A 90 7.11 8.34 -12.36
C GLY A 90 8.26 7.83 -13.24
N ASN A 91 8.01 7.79 -14.54
CA ASN A 91 9.02 7.52 -15.53
C ASN A 91 9.71 8.82 -15.95
N PRO A 92 11.02 8.82 -16.24
CA PRO A 92 11.69 10.00 -16.74
C PRO A 92 11.19 10.35 -18.15
N THR A 93 11.23 11.64 -18.49
CA THR A 93 10.99 12.12 -19.85
C THR A 93 11.92 11.43 -20.84
N HIS A 94 11.40 10.98 -21.97
CA HIS A 94 12.21 10.46 -23.06
C HIS A 94 12.95 11.62 -23.74
N ILE A 95 14.26 11.64 -23.60
CA ILE A 95 15.14 12.68 -24.16
C ILE A 95 16.01 12.09 -25.25
N GLU A 96 15.91 12.64 -26.46
CA GLU A 96 16.80 12.33 -27.59
C GLU A 96 16.94 13.56 -28.50
N LYS A 97 17.74 13.47 -29.55
CA LYS A 97 17.86 14.52 -30.54
C LYS A 97 16.72 14.40 -31.56
N PHE A 98 15.61 15.08 -31.32
CA PHE A 98 14.46 15.13 -32.22
C PHE A 98 14.64 16.10 -33.39
N GLY A 99 15.28 17.26 -33.14
CA GLY A 99 15.41 18.36 -34.07
C GLY A 99 14.98 19.69 -33.45
N THR A 100 13.92 20.31 -33.99
CA THR A 100 13.32 21.52 -33.39
C THR A 100 12.15 21.13 -32.50
N VAL A 101 12.19 21.49 -31.23
CA VAL A 101 11.17 21.12 -30.22
C VAL A 101 10.54 22.36 -29.59
N ILE A 102 9.19 22.33 -29.39
CA ILE A 102 8.46 23.34 -28.62
C ILE A 102 8.23 22.82 -27.20
N CYS A 103 8.56 23.64 -26.20
CA CYS A 103 8.30 23.42 -24.80
C CYS A 103 7.33 24.49 -24.28
N ALA A 104 6.05 24.13 -24.09
CA ALA A 104 5.00 25.04 -23.69
C ALA A 104 4.62 24.84 -22.21
N GLY A 105 5.00 25.81 -21.36
CA GLY A 105 4.74 25.81 -19.91
C GLY A 105 3.66 26.82 -19.51
N GLY A 106 2.63 26.38 -18.75
CA GLY A 106 1.56 27.27 -18.25
C GLY A 106 1.56 27.41 -16.74
N GLY A 107 1.67 28.64 -16.23
CA GLY A 107 1.71 28.92 -14.80
C GLY A 107 2.84 28.15 -14.09
N VAL A 108 2.51 27.44 -13.01
CA VAL A 108 3.51 26.58 -12.29
C VAL A 108 4.04 25.43 -13.12
N GLY A 109 3.39 25.08 -14.24
CA GLY A 109 3.87 24.05 -15.17
C GLY A 109 5.21 24.39 -15.86
N VAL A 110 5.67 25.63 -15.77
CA VAL A 110 7.03 26.03 -16.20
C VAL A 110 8.11 25.34 -15.34
N ALA A 111 7.85 25.12 -14.06
CA ALA A 111 8.80 24.49 -13.15
C ALA A 111 9.15 23.04 -13.55
N PRO A 112 8.16 22.12 -13.77
CA PRO A 112 8.44 20.80 -14.34
C PRO A 112 8.98 20.81 -15.75
N MET A 113 8.70 21.84 -16.55
CA MET A 113 9.20 21.99 -17.91
C MET A 113 10.71 22.33 -17.95
N LEU A 114 11.21 23.08 -16.97
CA LEU A 114 12.60 23.56 -16.94
C LEU A 114 13.64 22.41 -17.03
N PRO A 115 13.59 21.32 -16.25
CA PRO A 115 14.54 20.21 -16.38
C PRO A 115 14.44 19.50 -17.75
N ILE A 116 13.27 19.48 -18.37
CA ILE A 116 13.06 18.90 -19.71
C ILE A 116 13.72 19.79 -20.76
N ILE A 117 13.51 21.12 -20.72
CA ILE A 117 14.15 22.10 -21.59
C ILE A 117 15.69 21.96 -21.53
N LYS A 118 16.23 21.88 -20.31
CA LYS A 118 17.66 21.72 -20.06
C LYS A 118 18.20 20.45 -20.70
N ALA A 119 17.57 19.32 -20.48
CA ALA A 119 17.98 18.02 -21.01
C ALA A 119 17.85 17.95 -22.54
N LEU A 120 16.78 18.50 -23.12
CA LEU A 120 16.61 18.58 -24.58
C LEU A 120 17.67 19.43 -25.22
N LYS A 121 18.05 20.56 -24.62
CA LYS A 121 19.15 21.42 -25.10
C LYS A 121 20.49 20.70 -25.04
N GLU A 122 20.79 20.02 -23.96
CA GLU A 122 22.00 19.22 -23.78
C GLU A 122 22.09 18.06 -24.81
N ALA A 123 20.93 17.47 -25.19
CA ALA A 123 20.85 16.46 -26.27
C ALA A 123 21.01 17.03 -27.67
N GLY A 124 21.21 18.36 -27.84
CA GLY A 124 21.48 19.03 -29.08
C GLY A 124 20.25 19.38 -29.93
N ASN A 125 19.10 19.53 -29.30
CA ASN A 125 17.89 20.05 -29.95
C ASN A 125 17.92 21.59 -30.06
N ARG A 126 17.20 22.11 -31.06
CA ARG A 126 16.77 23.50 -31.08
C ARG A 126 15.51 23.60 -30.23
N VAL A 127 15.59 24.37 -29.15
CA VAL A 127 14.53 24.45 -28.14
C VAL A 127 13.81 25.80 -28.21
N LEU A 128 12.52 25.76 -28.50
CA LEU A 128 11.63 26.91 -28.55
C LEU A 128 10.71 26.86 -27.31
N ALA A 129 10.71 27.90 -26.49
CA ALA A 129 9.94 27.95 -25.27
C ALA A 129 8.73 28.88 -25.41
N VAL A 130 7.56 28.43 -24.92
CA VAL A 130 6.37 29.28 -24.73
C VAL A 130 6.01 29.28 -23.25
N LEU A 131 6.17 30.42 -22.58
CA LEU A 131 5.75 30.58 -21.18
C LEU A 131 4.42 31.33 -21.16
N ALA A 132 3.41 30.76 -20.53
CA ALA A 132 2.08 31.35 -20.47
C ALA A 132 1.57 31.48 -19.03
N GLY A 133 0.86 32.58 -18.76
CA GLY A 133 0.21 32.83 -17.47
C GLY A 133 -1.00 33.75 -17.63
N ARG A 134 -1.87 33.81 -16.60
CA ARG A 134 -2.99 34.75 -16.61
C ARG A 134 -2.51 36.20 -16.57
N SER A 135 -1.41 36.47 -15.86
CA SER A 135 -0.85 37.80 -15.61
C SER A 135 0.66 37.68 -15.38
N LYS A 136 1.36 38.82 -15.36
CA LYS A 136 2.82 38.92 -15.19
C LYS A 136 3.35 38.19 -13.97
N ASP A 137 2.65 38.25 -12.85
CA ASP A 137 3.04 37.65 -11.56
C ASP A 137 3.01 36.11 -11.57
N LEU A 138 2.38 35.51 -12.59
CA LEU A 138 2.36 34.06 -12.83
C LEU A 138 3.36 33.59 -13.90
N ILE A 139 4.18 34.49 -14.45
CA ILE A 139 5.31 34.13 -15.30
C ILE A 139 6.52 33.91 -14.38
N ILE A 140 6.88 32.66 -14.20
CA ILE A 140 7.94 32.23 -13.29
C ILE A 140 9.14 31.65 -14.05
N LEU A 141 10.34 31.64 -13.46
CA LEU A 141 11.56 31.01 -13.97
C LEU A 141 11.96 31.42 -15.39
N GLU A 142 11.52 32.59 -15.87
CA GLU A 142 11.86 33.08 -17.20
C GLU A 142 13.36 33.14 -17.44
N ASN A 143 14.12 33.70 -16.49
CA ASN A 143 15.56 33.85 -16.59
C ASN A 143 16.29 32.50 -16.66
N GLU A 144 15.77 31.50 -15.96
CA GLU A 144 16.28 30.15 -15.97
C GLU A 144 16.02 29.45 -17.31
N VAL A 145 14.79 29.57 -17.84
CA VAL A 145 14.42 29.03 -19.16
C VAL A 145 15.24 29.66 -20.28
N ARG A 146 15.45 30.99 -20.23
CA ARG A 146 16.25 31.72 -21.25
C ARG A 146 17.70 31.22 -21.39
N LYS A 147 18.27 30.57 -20.35
CA LYS A 147 19.62 30.01 -20.42
C LYS A 147 19.71 28.78 -21.31
N TYR A 148 18.58 28.07 -21.50
CA TYR A 148 18.56 26.75 -22.15
C TYR A 148 17.64 26.67 -23.39
N CYS A 149 16.92 27.73 -23.75
CA CYS A 149 16.15 27.80 -25.00
C CYS A 149 16.85 28.68 -26.05
N ASP A 150 16.55 28.43 -27.32
CA ASP A 150 17.06 29.25 -28.44
C ASP A 150 16.18 30.47 -28.67
N GLU A 151 14.86 30.30 -28.49
CA GLU A 151 13.87 31.39 -28.61
C GLU A 151 12.79 31.20 -27.54
N ILE A 152 12.21 32.30 -27.13
CA ILE A 152 11.14 32.31 -26.11
C ILE A 152 10.03 33.29 -26.47
N ILE A 153 8.80 32.85 -26.37
CA ILE A 153 7.59 33.69 -26.45
C ILE A 153 6.92 33.68 -25.08
N ILE A 154 6.58 34.85 -24.57
CA ILE A 154 5.85 35.02 -23.32
C ILE A 154 4.45 35.51 -23.65
N MET A 155 3.45 34.82 -23.09
CA MET A 155 2.03 35.09 -23.30
C MET A 155 1.34 35.36 -21.97
N THR A 156 0.55 36.42 -21.88
CA THR A 156 -0.35 36.64 -20.73
C THR A 156 -1.78 36.90 -21.20
N ASP A 157 -2.76 36.31 -20.53
CA ASP A 157 -4.18 36.41 -20.90
C ASP A 157 -4.64 37.87 -20.85
N ASP A 158 -4.20 38.62 -19.84
CA ASP A 158 -4.55 40.03 -19.63
C ASP A 158 -3.69 41.04 -20.44
N GLY A 159 -2.55 40.57 -20.98
CA GLY A 159 -1.60 41.41 -21.70
C GLY A 159 -0.70 42.27 -20.80
N SER A 160 -0.59 41.93 -19.51
CA SER A 160 0.22 42.66 -18.54
C SER A 160 1.74 42.46 -18.73
N TYR A 161 2.14 41.40 -19.46
CA TYR A 161 3.54 41.11 -19.80
C TYR A 161 3.67 40.23 -21.03
N GLY A 162 4.70 40.49 -21.86
CA GLY A 162 4.89 39.80 -23.15
C GLY A 162 3.76 40.15 -24.13
N GLU A 163 3.23 39.15 -24.81
CA GLU A 163 2.14 39.31 -25.75
C GLU A 163 0.81 38.88 -25.11
N LYS A 164 -0.26 39.56 -25.51
CA LYS A 164 -1.60 39.21 -25.03
C LYS A 164 -2.16 38.01 -25.77
N GLY A 165 -2.54 36.98 -25.02
CA GLY A 165 -3.13 35.76 -25.54
C GLY A 165 -2.82 34.53 -24.72
N VAL A 166 -3.34 33.39 -25.17
CA VAL A 166 -3.14 32.07 -24.55
C VAL A 166 -1.97 31.34 -25.17
N VAL A 167 -1.48 30.28 -24.50
CA VAL A 167 -0.29 29.48 -24.91
C VAL A 167 -0.35 29.00 -26.36
N THR A 168 -1.53 28.62 -26.86
CA THR A 168 -1.70 28.11 -28.24
C THR A 168 -1.34 29.16 -29.30
N VAL A 169 -1.53 30.45 -29.01
CA VAL A 169 -1.10 31.52 -29.93
C VAL A 169 0.41 31.56 -30.04
N GLY A 170 1.14 31.40 -28.95
CA GLY A 170 2.61 31.32 -28.97
C GLY A 170 3.12 30.08 -29.70
N ILE A 171 2.51 28.92 -29.48
CA ILE A 171 2.83 27.67 -30.20
C ILE A 171 2.61 27.85 -31.71
N GLU A 172 1.45 28.38 -32.11
CA GLU A 172 1.10 28.56 -33.52
C GLU A 172 2.06 29.54 -34.24
N LYS A 173 2.60 30.55 -33.54
CA LYS A 173 3.61 31.44 -34.08
C LYS A 173 4.88 30.68 -34.46
N PHE A 174 5.40 29.82 -33.56
CA PHE A 174 6.58 29.03 -33.90
C PHE A 174 6.32 28.03 -35.03
N ILE A 175 5.14 27.37 -35.03
CA ILE A 175 4.76 26.45 -36.15
C ILE A 175 4.72 27.17 -37.50
N ASN A 176 4.31 28.44 -37.54
CA ASN A 176 4.27 29.23 -38.76
C ASN A 176 5.64 29.76 -39.18
N GLN A 177 6.64 29.75 -38.30
CA GLN A 177 8.00 30.25 -38.59
C GLN A 177 8.95 29.15 -39.09
N GLU A 178 8.84 27.94 -38.51
CA GLU A 178 9.74 26.84 -38.84
C GLU A 178 9.10 25.48 -38.63
N HIS A 179 9.75 24.43 -39.15
CA HIS A 179 9.31 23.05 -38.94
C HIS A 179 9.54 22.62 -37.51
N ILE A 180 8.55 21.98 -36.91
CA ILE A 180 8.58 21.47 -35.53
C ILE A 180 8.49 19.95 -35.55
N ASP A 181 9.49 19.30 -34.95
CA ASP A 181 9.59 17.83 -34.89
C ASP A 181 8.81 17.24 -33.72
N LYS A 182 8.76 17.94 -32.57
CA LYS A 182 8.05 17.49 -31.35
C LYS A 182 7.63 18.68 -30.49
N ALA A 183 6.59 18.46 -29.68
CA ALA A 183 6.14 19.42 -28.67
C ALA A 183 5.95 18.77 -27.29
N TYR A 184 6.15 19.55 -26.26
CA TYR A 184 5.83 19.23 -24.87
C TYR A 184 4.91 20.32 -24.33
N ALA A 185 3.84 19.92 -23.63
CA ALA A 185 2.93 20.86 -23.00
C ALA A 185 2.66 20.47 -21.54
N ILE A 186 3.03 21.34 -20.59
CA ILE A 186 2.86 21.11 -19.15
C ILE A 186 2.21 22.31 -18.50
N GLY A 187 1.12 22.07 -17.80
CA GLY A 187 0.35 23.12 -17.13
C GLY A 187 -1.07 22.69 -16.78
N PRO A 188 -2.00 23.63 -16.68
CA PRO A 188 -3.40 23.30 -16.43
C PRO A 188 -3.96 22.34 -17.51
N PRO A 189 -4.77 21.34 -17.14
CA PRO A 189 -5.28 20.32 -18.08
C PRO A 189 -5.95 20.88 -19.32
N ILE A 190 -6.70 21.98 -19.16
CA ILE A 190 -7.34 22.65 -20.28
C ILE A 190 -6.32 23.23 -21.28
N MET A 191 -5.21 23.77 -20.79
CA MET A 191 -4.10 24.25 -21.62
C MET A 191 -3.46 23.09 -22.39
N MET A 192 -3.16 21.99 -21.72
CA MET A 192 -2.59 20.79 -22.35
C MET A 192 -3.51 20.24 -23.44
N LYS A 193 -4.81 20.09 -23.17
CA LYS A 193 -5.82 19.66 -24.15
C LYS A 193 -5.81 20.52 -25.40
N PHE A 194 -5.88 21.86 -25.27
CA PHE A 194 -5.90 22.73 -26.42
C PHE A 194 -4.57 22.81 -27.16
N SER A 195 -3.44 22.69 -26.47
CA SER A 195 -2.12 22.58 -27.11
C SER A 195 -2.05 21.34 -28.00
N CYS A 196 -2.52 20.18 -27.50
CA CYS A 196 -2.58 18.95 -28.31
C CYS A 196 -3.53 19.07 -29.49
N LEU A 197 -4.71 19.64 -29.33
CA LEU A 197 -5.65 19.86 -30.42
C LEU A 197 -5.09 20.80 -31.51
N LEU A 198 -4.24 21.75 -31.13
CA LEU A 198 -3.55 22.60 -32.09
C LEU A 198 -2.47 21.83 -32.84
N THR A 199 -1.54 21.19 -32.10
CA THR A 199 -0.39 20.49 -32.71
C THR A 199 -0.81 19.32 -33.59
N GLN A 200 -1.91 18.63 -33.26
CA GLN A 200 -2.50 17.57 -34.10
C GLN A 200 -2.88 18.07 -35.50
N LYS A 201 -3.35 19.32 -35.67
CA LYS A 201 -3.66 19.90 -37.00
C LYS A 201 -2.45 19.98 -37.89
N TYR A 202 -1.28 20.04 -37.28
CA TYR A 202 0.02 20.16 -38.00
C TYR A 202 0.80 18.83 -37.96
N ASN A 203 0.21 17.73 -37.45
CA ASN A 203 0.81 16.41 -37.26
C ASN A 203 2.10 16.45 -36.41
N ILE A 204 2.16 17.30 -35.40
CA ILE A 204 3.27 17.40 -34.46
C ILE A 204 2.99 16.49 -33.25
N PRO A 205 3.83 15.46 -32.99
CA PRO A 205 3.73 14.63 -31.79
C PRO A 205 3.88 15.49 -30.53
N THR A 206 2.95 15.35 -29.58
CA THR A 206 2.93 16.20 -28.39
C THR A 206 2.78 15.38 -27.12
N ASP A 207 3.79 15.43 -26.26
CA ASP A 207 3.73 14.82 -24.93
C ASP A 207 3.18 15.82 -23.90
N VAL A 208 2.37 15.32 -22.99
CA VAL A 208 1.77 16.07 -21.88
C VAL A 208 2.08 15.40 -20.54
N SER A 209 2.35 16.18 -19.50
CA SER A 209 2.56 15.68 -18.16
C SER A 209 1.28 15.79 -17.36
N LEU A 210 0.64 14.64 -17.06
CA LEU A 210 -0.68 14.58 -16.45
C LEU A 210 -0.62 14.70 -14.92
N ASN A 211 -1.49 15.52 -14.36
CA ASN A 211 -1.63 15.80 -12.92
C ASN A 211 -2.94 15.21 -12.38
N THR A 212 -3.02 13.89 -12.26
CA THR A 212 -4.18 13.19 -11.70
C THR A 212 -4.10 13.12 -10.17
N ILE A 213 -5.23 12.79 -9.51
CA ILE A 213 -5.26 12.48 -8.08
C ILE A 213 -4.34 11.28 -7.79
N MET A 214 -3.46 11.41 -6.79
CA MET A 214 -2.53 10.36 -6.37
C MET A 214 -2.56 10.23 -4.85
N VAL A 215 -2.40 9.00 -4.34
CA VAL A 215 -2.29 8.72 -2.89
C VAL A 215 -0.94 8.08 -2.59
N ASP A 216 -0.63 6.91 -3.17
CA ASP A 216 0.63 6.20 -2.90
C ASP A 216 1.77 6.56 -3.86
N GLY A 217 1.48 6.88 -5.11
CA GLY A 217 2.47 7.23 -6.13
C GLY A 217 3.25 6.07 -6.73
N THR A 218 3.04 4.84 -6.24
CA THR A 218 3.75 3.62 -6.65
C THR A 218 2.89 2.64 -7.44
N GLY A 219 1.62 3.00 -7.72
CA GLY A 219 0.65 2.16 -8.43
C GLY A 219 -0.17 1.23 -7.56
N MET A 220 0.04 1.25 -6.24
CA MET A 220 -0.63 0.34 -5.31
C MET A 220 -2.13 0.63 -5.16
N CYS A 221 -2.53 1.91 -5.19
CA CYS A 221 -3.92 2.29 -4.94
C CYS A 221 -4.78 2.36 -6.21
N GLY A 222 -4.22 2.76 -7.36
CA GLY A 222 -4.96 2.94 -8.60
C GLY A 222 -5.84 4.21 -8.66
N ALA A 223 -5.67 5.15 -7.73
CA ALA A 223 -6.38 6.44 -7.72
C ALA A 223 -6.10 7.26 -8.98
N CYS A 224 -4.87 7.22 -9.48
CA CYS A 224 -4.40 7.99 -10.63
C CYS A 224 -4.75 7.37 -12.00
N ARG A 225 -5.63 6.34 -12.04
CA ARG A 225 -5.99 5.70 -13.30
C ARG A 225 -6.70 6.64 -14.27
N LEU A 226 -6.40 6.47 -15.54
CA LEU A 226 -6.98 7.24 -16.64
C LEU A 226 -6.98 6.41 -17.93
N THR A 227 -7.93 6.64 -18.82
CA THR A 227 -7.95 6.00 -20.13
C THR A 227 -7.00 6.71 -21.10
N ILE A 228 -5.98 5.98 -21.58
CA ILE A 228 -5.00 6.42 -22.57
C ILE A 228 -5.00 5.43 -23.72
N GLY A 229 -5.32 5.89 -24.93
CA GLY A 229 -5.41 5.01 -26.10
C GLY A 229 -6.41 3.86 -25.94
N GLY A 230 -7.54 4.11 -25.27
CA GLY A 230 -8.58 3.11 -25.00
C GLY A 230 -8.23 2.07 -23.93
N LYS A 231 -7.14 2.26 -23.16
CA LYS A 231 -6.71 1.36 -22.08
C LYS A 231 -6.54 2.13 -20.77
N THR A 232 -6.96 1.53 -19.67
CA THR A 232 -6.68 2.07 -18.33
C THR A 232 -5.19 2.05 -18.04
N LYS A 233 -4.62 3.21 -17.71
CA LYS A 233 -3.22 3.43 -17.32
C LYS A 233 -3.17 4.06 -15.93
N PHE A 234 -2.09 3.77 -15.20
CA PHE A 234 -1.81 4.38 -13.89
C PHE A 234 -0.75 5.47 -14.05
N VAL A 235 -1.16 6.73 -13.98
CA VAL A 235 -0.30 7.88 -14.29
C VAL A 235 1.00 7.89 -13.47
N CYS A 236 0.96 7.43 -12.22
CA CYS A 236 2.14 7.41 -11.35
C CYS A 236 3.23 6.38 -11.75
N ILE A 237 2.88 5.30 -12.48
CA ILE A 237 3.84 4.25 -12.88
C ILE A 237 3.98 4.08 -14.38
N ASP A 238 2.94 4.39 -15.18
CA ASP A 238 2.98 4.34 -16.64
C ASP A 238 3.46 5.69 -17.25
N GLY A 239 3.27 6.81 -16.50
CA GLY A 239 3.61 8.19 -16.88
C GLY A 239 4.62 8.83 -15.93
N PRO A 240 4.53 10.14 -15.66
CA PRO A 240 3.36 11.04 -15.84
C PRO A 240 3.17 11.57 -17.27
N GLU A 241 4.11 11.35 -18.17
CA GLU A 241 4.04 11.85 -19.53
C GLU A 241 3.41 10.84 -20.49
N PHE A 242 2.53 11.35 -21.35
CA PHE A 242 1.81 10.57 -22.36
C PHE A 242 1.64 11.37 -23.64
N ASP A 243 1.48 10.68 -24.78
CA ASP A 243 0.99 11.27 -26.00
C ASP A 243 -0.38 11.89 -25.77
N GLY A 244 -0.47 13.20 -25.85
CA GLY A 244 -1.69 13.96 -25.59
C GLY A 244 -2.83 13.66 -26.56
N ALA A 245 -2.55 13.07 -27.73
CA ALA A 245 -3.54 12.61 -28.70
C ALA A 245 -4.33 11.39 -28.21
N LEU A 246 -3.75 10.60 -27.29
CA LEU A 246 -4.34 9.36 -26.76
C LEU A 246 -5.09 9.56 -25.45
N VAL A 247 -4.98 10.73 -24.81
CA VAL A 247 -5.59 11.02 -23.50
C VAL A 247 -7.11 11.21 -23.64
N ASP A 248 -7.88 10.51 -22.81
CA ASP A 248 -9.30 10.83 -22.61
C ASP A 248 -9.43 12.06 -21.68
N TRP A 249 -9.44 13.24 -22.31
CA TRP A 249 -9.51 14.51 -21.59
C TRP A 249 -10.80 14.70 -20.82
N ASP A 250 -11.91 14.18 -21.32
CA ASP A 250 -13.22 14.37 -20.69
C ASP A 250 -13.31 13.49 -19.43
N GLU A 251 -12.80 12.26 -19.45
CA GLU A 251 -12.63 11.42 -18.27
C GLU A 251 -11.70 12.10 -17.25
N MET A 252 -10.56 12.65 -17.69
CA MET A 252 -9.60 13.33 -16.83
C MET A 252 -10.25 14.48 -16.07
N PHE A 253 -10.96 15.38 -16.77
CA PHE A 253 -11.64 16.52 -16.13
C PHE A 253 -12.66 16.09 -15.08
N LYS A 254 -13.45 15.05 -15.37
CA LYS A 254 -14.43 14.50 -14.43
C LYS A 254 -13.72 13.95 -13.18
N ARG A 255 -12.71 13.09 -13.36
CA ARG A 255 -11.99 12.45 -12.25
C ARG A 255 -11.27 13.44 -11.34
N MET A 256 -10.71 14.52 -11.90
CA MET A 256 -10.11 15.59 -11.08
C MET A 256 -11.10 16.27 -10.14
N GLY A 257 -12.40 16.19 -10.42
CA GLY A 257 -13.46 16.71 -9.56
C GLY A 257 -13.92 15.76 -8.44
N THR A 258 -13.33 14.55 -8.32
CA THR A 258 -13.81 13.49 -7.41
C THR A 258 -13.95 13.97 -5.96
N PHE A 259 -13.00 14.72 -5.44
CA PHE A 259 -12.99 15.18 -4.03
C PHE A 259 -13.21 16.68 -3.85
N LYS A 260 -13.55 17.39 -4.93
CA LYS A 260 -13.66 18.86 -4.90
C LYS A 260 -14.57 19.41 -3.78
N ARG A 261 -15.65 18.69 -3.47
CA ARG A 261 -16.54 19.07 -2.38
C ARG A 261 -15.90 18.87 -1.01
N ALA A 262 -15.31 17.71 -0.77
CA ALA A 262 -14.62 17.40 0.50
C ALA A 262 -13.43 18.36 0.74
N GLU A 263 -12.63 18.62 -0.29
CA GLU A 263 -11.51 19.56 -0.24
C GLU A 263 -11.97 21.01 0.07
N GLN A 264 -13.13 21.41 -0.44
CA GLN A 264 -13.69 22.73 -0.17
C GLN A 264 -14.24 22.84 1.25
N GLU A 265 -14.96 21.83 1.75
CA GLU A 265 -15.47 21.76 3.12
C GLU A 265 -14.31 21.80 4.12
N GLU A 266 -13.20 21.10 3.87
CA GLU A 266 -12.01 21.12 4.73
C GLU A 266 -11.31 22.49 4.73
N LEU A 267 -11.22 23.15 3.58
CA LEU A 267 -10.62 24.47 3.49
C LEU A 267 -11.43 25.52 4.30
N GLU A 268 -12.75 25.48 4.23
CA GLU A 268 -13.65 26.32 5.01
C GLU A 268 -13.45 26.05 6.53
N HIS A 269 -13.37 24.80 6.95
CA HIS A 269 -13.11 24.44 8.35
C HIS A 269 -11.71 24.91 8.84
N PHE A 270 -10.70 24.86 7.99
CA PHE A 270 -9.36 25.32 8.35
C PHE A 270 -9.32 26.84 8.58
N GLU A 271 -10.01 27.62 7.78
CA GLU A 271 -10.12 29.08 7.95
C GLU A 271 -10.83 29.46 9.25
N ASP A 272 -11.85 28.66 9.67
CA ASP A 272 -12.58 28.87 10.91
C ASP A 272 -11.78 28.48 12.18
N HIS A 273 -10.79 27.58 12.08
CA HIS A 273 -10.07 27.00 13.21
C HIS A 273 -8.64 27.53 13.43
N LEU A 274 -8.20 28.54 12.69
CA LEU A 274 -6.87 29.18 12.88
C LEU A 274 -6.58 29.75 14.30
N GLY A 275 -7.52 29.58 15.26
CA GLY A 275 -7.45 30.05 16.65
C GLY A 275 -7.29 28.99 17.73
N ASN A 276 -7.43 27.69 17.47
CA ASN A 276 -7.46 26.66 18.52
C ASN A 276 -6.27 25.68 18.42
N LYS A 277 -5.47 25.63 19.51
CA LYS A 277 -4.41 24.62 19.67
C LYS A 277 -5.00 23.27 20.05
N GLU A 278 -4.53 22.20 19.40
CA GLU A 278 -4.93 20.81 19.69
C GLU A 278 -4.48 20.35 21.08
N GLU A 279 -5.39 19.72 21.82
CA GLU A 279 -5.07 18.91 23.01
C GLU A 279 -4.84 17.45 22.59
N SER A 280 -3.70 16.89 22.96
CA SER A 280 -3.38 15.49 22.80
C SER A 280 -4.15 14.63 23.80
N VAL A 281 -4.97 13.70 23.34
CA VAL A 281 -5.63 12.70 24.18
C VAL A 281 -4.61 11.61 24.54
N VAL A 282 -4.20 11.56 25.78
CA VAL A 282 -3.42 10.45 26.34
C VAL A 282 -4.40 9.35 26.75
N VAL A 283 -4.28 8.20 26.11
CA VAL A 283 -5.03 7.00 26.51
C VAL A 283 -4.31 6.36 27.70
N GLU A 284 -4.94 6.40 28.86
CA GLU A 284 -4.45 5.71 30.04
C GLU A 284 -4.50 4.18 29.85
N THR A 285 -3.35 3.53 30.07
CA THR A 285 -3.27 2.06 30.16
C THR A 285 -3.71 1.64 31.55
N THR A 286 -4.74 0.78 31.64
CA THR A 286 -5.12 0.15 32.90
C THR A 286 -4.06 -0.86 33.33
N ASP A 287 -3.50 -0.66 34.51
CA ASP A 287 -2.57 -1.59 35.17
C ASP A 287 -3.30 -2.90 35.50
N VAL A 288 -3.01 -3.94 34.71
CA VAL A 288 -3.44 -5.31 35.06
C VAL A 288 -2.33 -5.95 35.88
N VAL A 289 -2.59 -6.21 37.15
CA VAL A 289 -1.66 -6.97 38.01
C VAL A 289 -1.53 -8.40 37.48
N MET A 290 -0.33 -8.78 37.09
CA MET A 290 -0.03 -10.08 36.51
C MET A 290 0.81 -10.93 37.46
N ASP A 291 0.26 -12.09 37.86
CA ASP A 291 0.91 -13.09 38.69
C ASP A 291 1.70 -14.08 37.84
N ASP A 292 2.79 -13.69 37.21
CA ASP A 292 3.61 -14.64 36.47
C ASP A 292 5.10 -14.38 36.60
N ASP A 293 5.79 -15.42 37.00
CA ASP A 293 7.25 -15.47 37.01
C ASP A 293 7.74 -15.67 35.56
N PRO A 294 8.60 -14.77 35.02
CA PRO A 294 9.17 -14.96 33.70
C PRO A 294 9.98 -16.28 33.69
N THR A 295 9.56 -17.21 32.85
CA THR A 295 10.26 -18.49 32.76
C THR A 295 11.69 -18.31 32.29
N ASN A 296 12.64 -18.86 33.05
CA ASN A 296 14.05 -18.97 32.67
C ASN A 296 14.34 -20.23 31.81
N ASP A 297 13.31 -21.06 31.56
CA ASP A 297 13.45 -22.26 30.76
C ASP A 297 13.94 -21.93 29.33
N THR A 298 14.87 -22.74 28.83
CA THR A 298 15.32 -22.64 27.43
C THR A 298 14.26 -23.16 26.48
N ILE A 299 14.36 -22.79 25.20
CA ILE A 299 13.39 -23.24 24.20
C ILE A 299 13.36 -24.75 24.06
N GLU A 300 14.50 -25.44 24.23
CA GLU A 300 14.60 -26.90 24.22
C GLU A 300 13.75 -27.52 25.33
N VAL A 301 13.83 -26.99 26.56
CA VAL A 301 13.04 -27.47 27.71
C VAL A 301 11.53 -27.21 27.48
N LEU A 302 11.18 -26.05 26.95
CA LEU A 302 9.79 -25.68 26.69
C LEU A 302 9.16 -26.48 25.55
N THR A 303 9.97 -26.99 24.61
CA THR A 303 9.49 -27.75 23.46
C THR A 303 9.70 -29.25 23.57
N ASP A 304 10.48 -29.75 24.55
CA ASP A 304 10.67 -31.17 24.75
C ASP A 304 9.36 -31.86 25.12
N ARG A 305 8.92 -32.76 24.23
CA ARG A 305 7.73 -33.59 24.45
C ARG A 305 7.90 -34.56 25.63
N ASN A 306 9.14 -34.92 25.98
CA ASN A 306 9.48 -35.87 27.05
C ASN A 306 9.84 -35.19 28.38
N ALA A 307 9.74 -33.86 28.46
CA ALA A 307 9.87 -33.13 29.73
C ALA A 307 8.88 -33.67 30.78
N GLU A 308 9.29 -33.78 32.03
CA GLU A 308 8.46 -34.39 33.08
C GLU A 308 7.11 -33.74 33.26
N TRP A 309 7.11 -32.37 33.33
CA TRP A 309 5.88 -31.61 33.42
C TRP A 309 4.88 -31.93 32.28
N ARG A 310 5.37 -32.23 31.09
CA ARG A 310 4.54 -32.47 29.91
C ARG A 310 4.03 -33.93 29.87
N LYS A 311 4.79 -34.89 30.43
CA LYS A 311 4.32 -36.25 30.68
C LYS A 311 3.21 -36.27 31.72
N GLU A 312 3.37 -35.52 32.82
CA GLU A 312 2.35 -35.35 33.85
C GLU A 312 1.06 -34.80 33.28
N LEU A 313 1.09 -33.75 32.46
CA LEU A 313 -0.09 -33.23 31.79
C LEU A 313 -0.80 -34.27 30.89
N ARG A 314 -0.04 -35.09 30.18
CA ARG A 314 -0.63 -36.20 29.41
C ARG A 314 -1.25 -37.26 30.28
N ALA A 315 -0.62 -37.56 31.39
CA ALA A 315 -1.11 -38.58 32.34
C ALA A 315 -2.34 -38.11 33.15
N SER A 316 -2.47 -36.79 33.43
CA SER A 316 -3.54 -36.20 34.22
C SER A 316 -4.93 -36.33 33.58
N MET A 317 -5.00 -36.42 32.22
CA MET A 317 -6.27 -36.49 31.52
C MET A 317 -6.13 -37.37 30.25
N LYS A 318 -7.00 -38.38 30.11
CA LYS A 318 -7.02 -39.29 28.96
C LYS A 318 -7.48 -38.59 27.68
N ALA A 319 -7.02 -39.07 26.52
CA ALA A 319 -7.40 -38.53 25.23
C ALA A 319 -8.93 -38.41 25.03
N LYS A 320 -9.71 -39.41 25.48
CA LYS A 320 -11.17 -39.40 25.40
C LYS A 320 -11.80 -38.26 26.25
N GLU A 321 -11.22 -37.95 27.39
CA GLU A 321 -11.70 -36.86 28.26
C GLU A 321 -11.39 -35.50 27.61
N ARG A 322 -10.20 -35.34 27.00
CA ARG A 322 -9.80 -34.14 26.25
C ARG A 322 -10.71 -33.85 25.05
N THR A 323 -11.13 -34.88 24.32
CA THR A 323 -12.02 -34.72 23.17
C THR A 323 -13.47 -34.39 23.55
N GLN A 324 -13.90 -34.69 24.81
CA GLN A 324 -15.21 -34.33 25.30
C GLN A 324 -15.34 -32.87 25.74
N ILE A 325 -14.22 -32.15 25.92
CA ILE A 325 -14.26 -30.74 26.26
C ILE A 325 -14.75 -29.98 25.02
N LYS A 326 -15.82 -29.18 25.21
CA LYS A 326 -16.36 -28.35 24.12
C LYS A 326 -15.34 -27.27 23.69
N ARG A 327 -15.23 -27.04 22.39
CA ARG A 327 -14.42 -25.95 21.83
C ARG A 327 -14.93 -24.62 22.40
N VAL A 328 -13.99 -23.79 22.86
CA VAL A 328 -14.27 -22.45 23.35
C VAL A 328 -14.70 -21.55 22.19
N VAL A 329 -15.70 -20.72 22.45
CA VAL A 329 -16.14 -19.69 21.48
C VAL A 329 -15.41 -18.39 21.78
N MET A 330 -14.88 -17.75 20.76
CA MET A 330 -14.24 -16.43 20.89
C MET A 330 -15.29 -15.41 21.32
N PRO A 331 -15.06 -14.67 22.42
CA PRO A 331 -15.91 -13.54 22.77
C PRO A 331 -15.81 -12.43 21.70
N GLU A 332 -16.95 -11.92 21.27
CA GLU A 332 -17.08 -10.91 20.22
C GLU A 332 -17.93 -9.74 20.70
N LEU A 333 -17.70 -8.55 20.15
CA LEU A 333 -18.60 -7.41 20.35
C LEU A 333 -19.96 -7.69 19.70
N ASP A 334 -21.02 -7.11 20.28
CA ASP A 334 -22.38 -7.22 19.74
C ASP A 334 -22.42 -6.78 18.26
N PRO A 335 -23.10 -7.51 17.37
CA PRO A 335 -23.12 -7.24 15.94
C PRO A 335 -23.62 -5.85 15.54
N GLU A 336 -24.66 -5.33 16.19
CA GLU A 336 -25.20 -4.00 15.90
C GLU A 336 -24.23 -2.91 16.37
N TYR A 337 -23.65 -3.08 17.55
CA TYR A 337 -22.64 -2.16 18.08
C TYR A 337 -21.37 -2.16 17.24
N ARG A 338 -20.79 -3.32 16.97
CA ARG A 338 -19.53 -3.41 16.21
C ARG A 338 -19.65 -2.91 14.77
N ALA A 339 -20.87 -2.90 14.19
CA ALA A 339 -21.13 -2.31 12.87
C ALA A 339 -21.06 -0.78 12.86
N THR A 340 -20.98 -0.13 14.03
CA THR A 340 -20.89 1.34 14.17
C THR A 340 -19.53 1.83 14.63
N THR A 341 -18.65 0.94 15.15
CA THR A 341 -17.33 1.32 15.65
C THR A 341 -16.22 0.89 14.69
N ARG A 342 -15.36 1.84 14.31
CA ARG A 342 -14.27 1.63 13.35
C ARG A 342 -12.96 1.19 14.02
N LEU A 343 -12.72 1.63 15.26
CA LEU A 343 -11.43 1.51 15.94
C LEU A 343 -11.36 0.37 16.97
N GLU A 344 -12.51 -0.24 17.30
CA GLU A 344 -12.57 -1.31 18.28
C GLU A 344 -12.45 -2.68 17.61
N GLU A 345 -11.57 -3.51 18.15
CA GLU A 345 -11.39 -4.88 17.68
C GLU A 345 -12.63 -5.73 17.94
N VAL A 346 -13.15 -6.41 16.92
CA VAL A 346 -14.38 -7.21 17.00
C VAL A 346 -14.25 -8.36 17.99
N ASN A 347 -13.18 -9.12 17.90
CA ASN A 347 -12.87 -10.22 18.81
C ASN A 347 -12.21 -9.66 20.07
N THR A 348 -12.76 -9.94 21.25
CA THR A 348 -12.25 -9.37 22.51
C THR A 348 -11.17 -10.22 23.20
N GLY A 349 -10.88 -11.41 22.65
CA GLY A 349 -9.85 -12.32 23.19
C GLY A 349 -10.39 -13.29 24.24
N LEU A 350 -9.57 -14.29 24.58
CA LEU A 350 -9.90 -15.30 25.61
C LEU A 350 -9.46 -14.82 27.00
N THR A 351 -10.21 -15.18 28.04
CA THR A 351 -9.72 -15.10 29.42
C THR A 351 -8.70 -16.20 29.70
N LYS A 352 -7.95 -16.11 30.82
CA LYS A 352 -7.00 -17.15 31.26
C LYS A 352 -7.71 -18.52 31.39
N GLU A 353 -8.88 -18.54 31.98
CA GLU A 353 -9.67 -19.76 32.21
C GLU A 353 -10.16 -20.39 30.91
N MET A 354 -10.63 -19.55 29.97
CA MET A 354 -11.04 -19.99 28.64
C MET A 354 -9.85 -20.58 27.86
N ALA A 355 -8.71 -19.89 27.87
CA ALA A 355 -7.51 -20.35 27.18
C ALA A 355 -6.98 -21.67 27.76
N MET A 356 -6.91 -21.82 29.08
CA MET A 356 -6.52 -23.08 29.73
C MET A 356 -7.51 -24.19 29.43
N THR A 357 -8.81 -23.91 29.39
CA THR A 357 -9.85 -24.89 29.05
C THR A 357 -9.69 -25.38 27.60
N GLU A 358 -9.48 -24.48 26.65
CA GLU A 358 -9.25 -24.83 25.26
C GLU A 358 -7.90 -25.59 25.08
N ALA A 359 -6.85 -25.19 25.80
CA ALA A 359 -5.55 -25.83 25.76
C ALA A 359 -5.60 -27.30 26.23
N LYS A 360 -6.45 -27.64 27.20
CA LYS A 360 -6.68 -29.02 27.67
C LYS A 360 -7.19 -29.93 26.55
N ARG A 361 -7.84 -29.42 25.52
CA ARG A 361 -8.30 -30.20 24.37
C ARG A 361 -7.15 -30.77 23.55
N CYS A 362 -5.98 -30.13 23.52
CA CYS A 362 -4.84 -30.58 22.73
C CYS A 362 -4.36 -31.98 23.23
N LEU A 363 -4.30 -32.93 22.30
CA LEU A 363 -3.89 -34.33 22.57
C LEU A 363 -2.37 -34.52 22.72
N ASP A 364 -1.58 -33.48 22.44
CA ASP A 364 -0.11 -33.55 22.44
C ASP A 364 0.40 -34.69 21.54
N CYS A 365 -0.03 -34.73 20.30
CA CYS A 365 0.25 -35.80 19.35
C CYS A 365 1.77 -36.06 19.20
N ALA A 366 2.18 -37.30 19.00
CA ALA A 366 3.57 -37.65 18.74
C ALA A 366 4.03 -37.13 17.37
N ASN A 367 3.15 -37.21 16.35
CA ASN A 367 3.34 -36.64 15.03
C ASN A 367 2.27 -35.58 14.81
N PRO A 368 2.53 -34.31 15.17
CA PRO A 368 1.53 -33.26 15.15
C PRO A 368 1.32 -32.69 13.75
N THR A 369 0.37 -33.23 12.99
CA THR A 369 0.04 -32.76 11.64
C THR A 369 -0.39 -31.28 11.57
N CYS A 370 -0.82 -30.70 12.68
CA CYS A 370 -1.10 -29.25 12.75
C CYS A 370 0.17 -28.40 12.53
N VAL A 371 1.36 -28.89 12.92
CA VAL A 371 2.64 -28.22 12.66
C VAL A 371 2.94 -28.18 11.16
N GLU A 372 2.71 -29.27 10.44
CA GLU A 372 2.85 -29.34 8.98
C GLU A 372 1.86 -28.41 8.25
N GLY A 373 0.71 -28.13 8.88
CA GLY A 373 -0.28 -27.19 8.40
C GLY A 373 0.07 -25.71 8.62
N CYS A 374 1.15 -25.42 9.38
CA CYS A 374 1.62 -24.07 9.65
C CYS A 374 2.80 -23.71 8.74
N PRO A 375 2.69 -22.72 7.85
CA PRO A 375 3.76 -22.34 6.92
C PRO A 375 5.08 -21.89 7.59
N VAL A 376 5.03 -21.46 8.85
CA VAL A 376 6.22 -21.08 9.65
C VAL A 376 6.61 -22.13 10.67
N ASN A 377 6.00 -23.33 10.63
CA ASN A 377 6.32 -24.47 11.45
C ASN A 377 6.33 -24.19 12.97
N ILE A 378 5.34 -23.45 13.48
CA ILE A 378 5.19 -23.24 14.93
C ILE A 378 5.06 -24.60 15.64
N ASN A 379 5.78 -24.79 16.73
CA ASN A 379 5.63 -25.98 17.59
C ASN A 379 4.29 -25.87 18.37
N ILE A 380 3.19 -26.12 17.66
CA ILE A 380 1.82 -25.92 18.14
C ILE A 380 1.52 -26.68 19.43
N PRO A 381 1.81 -28.00 19.56
CA PRO A 381 1.55 -28.69 20.82
C PRO A 381 2.33 -28.10 21.99
N SER A 382 3.53 -27.60 21.77
CA SER A 382 4.37 -27.08 22.87
C SER A 382 3.83 -25.77 23.42
N PHE A 383 3.47 -24.78 22.57
CA PHE A 383 2.91 -23.55 23.10
C PHE A 383 1.54 -23.79 23.80
N ILE A 384 0.71 -24.69 23.24
CA ILE A 384 -0.59 -25.01 23.83
C ILE A 384 -0.41 -25.71 25.20
N LYS A 385 0.56 -26.62 25.34
CA LYS A 385 0.83 -27.29 26.62
C LYS A 385 1.39 -26.35 27.68
N ASN A 386 2.13 -25.31 27.26
CA ASN A 386 2.55 -24.26 28.18
C ASN A 386 1.34 -23.42 28.65
N ILE A 387 0.34 -23.14 27.79
CA ILE A 387 -0.92 -22.51 28.22
C ILE A 387 -1.69 -23.44 29.19
N GLU A 388 -1.77 -24.75 28.92
CA GLU A 388 -2.47 -25.70 29.78
C GLU A 388 -1.94 -25.71 31.21
N ARG A 389 -0.62 -25.55 31.39
CA ARG A 389 0.02 -25.48 32.72
C ARG A 389 0.06 -24.07 33.33
N GLY A 390 -0.58 -23.08 32.72
CA GLY A 390 -0.61 -21.70 33.21
C GLY A 390 0.67 -20.88 32.93
N GLN A 391 1.60 -21.38 32.13
CA GLN A 391 2.85 -20.69 31.76
C GLN A 391 2.68 -19.93 30.46
N PHE A 392 2.01 -18.77 30.51
CA PHE A 392 1.59 -18.05 29.32
C PHE A 392 2.76 -17.34 28.62
N LEU A 393 3.70 -16.77 29.39
CA LEU A 393 4.94 -16.19 28.83
C LEU A 393 5.84 -17.24 28.16
N ALA A 394 5.89 -18.47 28.73
CA ALA A 394 6.56 -19.60 28.09
C ALA A 394 5.91 -19.97 26.75
N ALA A 395 4.58 -19.93 26.67
CA ALA A 395 3.87 -20.16 25.41
C ALA A 395 4.24 -19.11 24.35
N ALA A 396 4.29 -17.82 24.72
CA ALA A 396 4.71 -16.74 23.84
C ALA A 396 6.17 -16.93 23.36
N LYS A 397 7.07 -17.33 24.25
CA LYS A 397 8.47 -17.63 23.89
C LYS A 397 8.56 -18.76 22.85
N VAL A 398 7.76 -19.82 22.98
CA VAL A 398 7.68 -20.91 21.99
C VAL A 398 7.17 -20.40 20.64
N LEU A 399 6.16 -19.54 20.60
CA LEU A 399 5.63 -18.94 19.37
C LEU A 399 6.72 -18.13 18.63
N LYS A 400 7.43 -17.27 19.35
CA LYS A 400 8.47 -16.37 18.79
C LYS A 400 9.72 -17.11 18.29
N ASN A 401 9.91 -18.33 18.68
CA ASN A 401 11.04 -19.14 18.15
C ASN A 401 10.99 -19.25 16.62
N THR A 402 9.79 -19.38 16.05
CA THR A 402 9.60 -19.55 14.62
C THR A 402 8.70 -18.52 13.95
N SER A 403 7.93 -17.74 14.72
CA SER A 403 7.06 -16.68 14.19
C SER A 403 7.57 -15.30 14.61
N ALA A 404 7.78 -14.40 13.64
CA ALA A 404 8.14 -13.02 13.91
C ALA A 404 6.92 -12.16 14.27
N LEU A 405 5.69 -12.62 13.96
CA LEU A 405 4.45 -11.84 14.09
C LEU A 405 3.31 -12.67 14.72
N PRO A 406 3.48 -13.28 15.91
CA PRO A 406 2.48 -14.16 16.48
C PRO A 406 1.16 -13.47 16.81
N ALA A 407 1.17 -12.23 17.29
CA ALA A 407 -0.04 -11.47 17.60
C ALA A 407 -0.87 -11.14 16.34
N VAL A 408 -0.21 -10.92 15.21
CA VAL A 408 -0.84 -10.75 13.90
C VAL A 408 -1.42 -12.09 13.42
N CYS A 409 -0.63 -13.17 13.45
CA CYS A 409 -1.05 -14.49 12.96
C CYS A 409 -2.27 -15.03 13.71
N GLY A 410 -2.33 -14.89 15.02
CA GLY A 410 -3.47 -15.29 15.84
C GLY A 410 -4.77 -14.59 15.45
N ARG A 411 -4.70 -13.40 14.82
CA ARG A 411 -5.85 -12.60 14.36
C ARG A 411 -6.27 -12.88 12.92
N VAL A 412 -5.30 -12.98 11.99
CA VAL A 412 -5.59 -12.89 10.55
C VAL A 412 -5.39 -14.18 9.77
N CYS A 413 -4.71 -15.18 10.33
CA CYS A 413 -4.53 -16.48 9.66
C CYS A 413 -5.87 -17.18 9.39
N PRO A 414 -6.10 -17.77 8.22
CA PRO A 414 -7.23 -18.66 7.97
C PRO A 414 -6.94 -20.05 8.56
N GLN A 415 -6.92 -20.15 9.89
CA GLN A 415 -6.53 -21.35 10.64
C GLN A 415 -7.37 -22.57 10.23
N GLU A 416 -8.66 -22.35 9.94
CA GLU A 416 -9.59 -23.36 9.46
C GLU A 416 -9.20 -24.03 8.13
N LYS A 417 -8.32 -23.39 7.36
CA LYS A 417 -7.76 -23.91 6.09
C LYS A 417 -6.29 -24.39 6.24
N GLN A 418 -5.68 -24.15 7.40
CA GLN A 418 -4.25 -24.39 7.66
C GLN A 418 -4.04 -25.35 8.85
N CYS A 419 -3.51 -24.85 9.98
CA CYS A 419 -3.17 -25.69 11.14
C CYS A 419 -4.39 -26.40 11.75
N GLU A 420 -5.52 -25.74 11.90
CA GLU A 420 -6.74 -26.35 12.45
C GLU A 420 -7.34 -27.40 11.51
N SER A 421 -7.24 -27.22 10.17
CA SER A 421 -7.68 -28.24 9.19
C SER A 421 -6.91 -29.58 9.27
N LYS A 422 -5.75 -29.57 9.92
CA LYS A 422 -4.90 -30.76 10.14
C LYS A 422 -5.01 -31.31 11.55
N CYS A 423 -5.86 -30.75 12.43
CA CYS A 423 -6.01 -31.21 13.80
C CYS A 423 -6.58 -32.62 13.86
N MET A 424 -6.00 -33.46 14.72
CA MET A 424 -6.45 -34.86 14.93
C MET A 424 -7.89 -35.00 15.41
N HIS A 425 -8.44 -33.99 16.09
CA HIS A 425 -9.84 -33.94 16.48
C HIS A 425 -10.80 -34.14 15.31
N LEU A 426 -10.46 -33.56 14.14
CA LEU A 426 -11.32 -33.71 12.92
C LEU A 426 -11.43 -35.16 12.47
N LYS A 427 -10.40 -35.98 12.65
CA LYS A 427 -10.45 -37.42 12.36
C LYS A 427 -11.33 -38.21 13.33
N MET A 428 -11.69 -37.61 14.46
CA MET A 428 -12.59 -38.19 15.46
C MET A 428 -13.98 -37.57 15.39
N ASN A 429 -14.29 -36.83 14.33
CA ASN A 429 -15.53 -36.06 14.14
C ASN A 429 -15.78 -35.02 15.25
N GLU A 430 -14.72 -34.49 15.84
CA GLU A 430 -14.79 -33.45 16.85
C GLU A 430 -14.21 -32.14 16.29
N PRO A 431 -14.68 -30.97 16.75
CA PRO A 431 -14.12 -29.68 16.32
C PRO A 431 -12.61 -29.60 16.63
N ALA A 432 -11.84 -29.04 15.71
CA ALA A 432 -10.40 -28.79 15.91
C ALA A 432 -10.16 -27.98 17.19
N VAL A 433 -8.97 -28.07 17.76
CA VAL A 433 -8.51 -27.15 18.81
C VAL A 433 -8.41 -25.75 18.21
N ALA A 434 -8.84 -24.73 18.95
CA ALA A 434 -8.83 -23.32 18.51
C ALA A 434 -7.41 -22.74 18.58
N ILE A 435 -6.55 -23.22 17.69
CA ILE A 435 -5.11 -22.95 17.68
C ILE A 435 -4.84 -21.45 17.57
N GLY A 436 -5.52 -20.78 16.63
CA GLY A 436 -5.34 -19.34 16.43
C GLY A 436 -5.79 -18.49 17.60
N TYR A 437 -6.86 -18.89 18.31
CA TYR A 437 -7.32 -18.18 19.50
C TYR A 437 -6.30 -18.29 20.64
N LEU A 438 -5.67 -19.47 20.79
CA LEU A 438 -4.62 -19.70 21.78
C LEU A 438 -3.31 -18.98 21.42
N GLU A 439 -2.95 -18.91 20.13
CA GLU A 439 -1.82 -18.13 19.63
C GLU A 439 -2.02 -16.64 19.95
N ARG A 440 -3.18 -16.09 19.61
CA ARG A 440 -3.55 -14.71 19.94
C ARG A 440 -3.47 -14.46 21.45
N PHE A 441 -4.07 -15.36 22.27
CA PHE A 441 -4.07 -15.23 23.72
C PHE A 441 -2.65 -15.13 24.28
N ALA A 442 -1.74 -16.02 23.89
CA ALA A 442 -0.37 -16.03 24.41
C ALA A 442 0.39 -14.74 24.03
N ALA A 443 0.25 -14.29 22.78
CA ALA A 443 0.88 -13.06 22.29
C ALA A 443 0.30 -11.80 22.99
N ASP A 444 -1.02 -11.73 23.16
CA ASP A 444 -1.68 -10.61 23.86
C ASP A 444 -1.34 -10.59 25.35
N TYR A 445 -1.24 -11.77 25.98
CA TYR A 445 -0.83 -11.89 27.38
C TYR A 445 0.58 -11.34 27.59
N GLU A 446 1.56 -11.74 26.76
CA GLU A 446 2.93 -11.21 26.82
C GLU A 446 2.95 -9.69 26.66
N ARG A 447 2.26 -9.17 25.65
CA ARG A 447 2.16 -7.73 25.41
C ARG A 447 1.56 -6.96 26.59
N GLN A 448 0.47 -7.46 27.17
CA GLN A 448 -0.23 -6.84 28.31
C GLN A 448 0.59 -6.93 29.61
N SER A 449 1.39 -7.99 29.77
CA SER A 449 2.25 -8.13 30.94
C SER A 449 3.44 -7.14 30.95
N GLY A 450 3.78 -6.53 29.82
CA GLY A 450 4.97 -5.73 29.67
C GLY A 450 6.29 -6.53 29.67
N ASN A 451 6.25 -7.83 29.96
CA ASN A 451 7.41 -8.75 30.03
C ASN A 451 7.70 -9.36 28.66
N ILE A 452 7.98 -8.51 27.67
CA ILE A 452 8.24 -8.96 26.30
C ILE A 452 9.62 -9.58 26.20
N SER A 453 9.68 -10.89 25.98
CA SER A 453 10.92 -11.62 25.73
C SER A 453 11.41 -11.42 24.30
N LEU A 454 12.70 -11.19 24.10
CA LEU A 454 13.33 -11.23 22.77
C LEU A 454 13.97 -12.60 22.54
N PRO A 455 13.92 -13.12 21.29
CA PRO A 455 14.69 -14.31 20.93
C PRO A 455 16.18 -14.08 21.10
N GLU A 456 16.93 -15.19 21.31
CA GLU A 456 18.39 -15.13 21.34
C GLU A 456 18.93 -14.71 19.97
N ILE A 457 19.97 -13.86 20.00
CA ILE A 457 20.61 -13.32 18.80
C ILE A 457 22.04 -13.83 18.79
N ALA A 458 22.45 -14.48 17.70
CA ALA A 458 23.82 -14.91 17.49
C ALA A 458 24.78 -13.71 17.42
N PRO A 459 26.08 -13.87 17.76
CA PRO A 459 27.07 -12.82 17.56
C PRO A 459 27.07 -12.27 16.14
N ALA A 460 27.32 -10.97 16.00
CA ALA A 460 27.36 -10.31 14.69
C ALA A 460 28.39 -10.97 13.77
N ASN A 461 27.96 -11.35 12.56
CA ASN A 461 28.82 -11.99 11.54
C ASN A 461 29.43 -10.99 10.55
N GLY A 462 29.08 -9.69 10.64
CA GLY A 462 29.60 -8.63 9.78
C GLY A 462 29.00 -8.57 8.37
N ILE A 463 28.02 -9.42 8.06
CA ILE A 463 27.38 -9.46 6.74
C ILE A 463 26.10 -8.61 6.75
N LYS A 464 25.99 -7.71 5.78
CA LYS A 464 24.81 -6.86 5.57
C LYS A 464 23.82 -7.52 4.63
N VAL A 465 22.54 -7.44 4.95
CA VAL A 465 21.44 -7.96 4.14
C VAL A 465 20.35 -6.90 4.00
N ALA A 466 19.93 -6.63 2.75
CA ALA A 466 18.84 -5.71 2.44
C ALA A 466 17.50 -6.44 2.28
N VAL A 467 16.43 -5.82 2.78
CA VAL A 467 15.06 -6.31 2.63
C VAL A 467 14.24 -5.23 1.93
N VAL A 468 13.63 -5.55 0.81
CA VAL A 468 12.81 -4.65 0.01
C VAL A 468 11.34 -4.89 0.31
N GLY A 469 10.74 -3.98 1.07
CA GLY A 469 9.35 -4.05 1.56
C GLY A 469 9.23 -4.61 2.97
N SER A 470 8.48 -3.92 3.80
CA SER A 470 8.21 -4.25 5.21
C SER A 470 6.90 -5.01 5.43
N GLY A 471 6.36 -5.65 4.39
CA GLY A 471 5.21 -6.54 4.53
C GLY A 471 5.56 -7.82 5.30
N PRO A 472 4.57 -8.71 5.55
CA PRO A 472 4.76 -9.93 6.36
C PRO A 472 5.95 -10.80 5.94
N SER A 473 6.21 -10.92 4.64
CA SER A 473 7.34 -11.68 4.10
C SER A 473 8.68 -11.06 4.49
N GLY A 474 8.82 -9.74 4.30
CA GLY A 474 10.03 -8.98 4.64
C GLY A 474 10.31 -8.98 6.15
N LEU A 475 9.28 -8.73 6.98
CA LEU A 475 9.42 -8.75 8.44
C LEU A 475 9.81 -10.13 8.97
N SER A 476 9.24 -11.21 8.39
CA SER A 476 9.59 -12.59 8.77
C SER A 476 11.03 -12.94 8.38
N PHE A 477 11.44 -12.58 7.16
CA PHE A 477 12.83 -12.74 6.71
C PHE A 477 13.80 -11.96 7.60
N ALA A 478 13.50 -10.68 7.86
CA ALA A 478 14.34 -9.82 8.70
C ALA A 478 14.50 -10.38 10.13
N GLY A 479 13.40 -10.86 10.73
CA GLY A 479 13.41 -11.47 12.06
C GLY A 479 14.27 -12.74 12.14
N ASP A 480 14.26 -13.59 11.10
CA ASP A 480 15.10 -14.79 11.10
C ASP A 480 16.57 -14.49 10.80
N MET A 481 16.88 -13.52 9.92
CA MET A 481 18.27 -13.15 9.61
C MET A 481 18.94 -12.43 10.79
N VAL A 482 18.25 -11.52 11.47
CA VAL A 482 18.83 -10.82 12.64
C VAL A 482 19.14 -11.79 13.78
N LYS A 483 18.30 -12.81 14.01
CA LYS A 483 18.61 -13.89 14.99
C LYS A 483 19.91 -14.61 14.70
N LYS A 484 20.32 -14.70 13.42
CA LYS A 484 21.56 -15.33 12.96
C LYS A 484 22.78 -14.40 12.95
N GLY A 485 22.65 -13.17 13.45
CA GLY A 485 23.73 -12.19 13.59
C GLY A 485 24.02 -11.35 12.34
N TYR A 486 23.14 -11.34 11.34
CA TYR A 486 23.26 -10.46 10.18
C TYR A 486 22.89 -9.02 10.51
N ASP A 487 23.53 -8.04 9.84
CA ASP A 487 23.14 -6.63 9.85
C ASP A 487 22.02 -6.43 8.83
N VAL A 488 20.77 -6.38 9.31
CA VAL A 488 19.56 -6.37 8.47
C VAL A 488 19.00 -4.96 8.34
N HIS A 489 18.79 -4.50 7.10
CA HIS A 489 18.18 -3.22 6.81
C HIS A 489 16.97 -3.38 5.88
N VAL A 490 15.81 -2.92 6.34
CA VAL A 490 14.52 -2.98 5.62
C VAL A 490 14.26 -1.61 4.98
N PHE A 491 14.01 -1.59 3.68
CA PHE A 491 13.61 -0.43 2.89
C PHE A 491 12.13 -0.51 2.56
N GLU A 492 11.35 0.50 2.97
CA GLU A 492 9.91 0.56 2.79
C GLU A 492 9.51 1.77 1.93
N ALA A 493 8.67 1.54 0.94
CA ALA A 493 8.19 2.60 0.04
C ALA A 493 7.18 3.56 0.70
N LEU A 494 6.41 3.08 1.67
CA LEU A 494 5.44 3.86 2.42
C LEU A 494 6.08 4.52 3.66
N HIS A 495 5.36 5.47 4.24
CA HIS A 495 5.77 6.14 5.48
C HIS A 495 5.54 5.31 6.75
N GLU A 496 4.79 4.20 6.65
CA GLU A 496 4.51 3.26 7.74
C GLU A 496 5.08 1.87 7.43
N ILE A 497 5.64 1.23 8.46
CA ILE A 497 6.17 -0.13 8.37
C ILE A 497 5.03 -1.14 8.58
N GLY A 498 5.00 -2.21 7.79
CA GLY A 498 4.02 -3.28 7.94
C GLY A 498 3.30 -3.67 6.63
N GLY A 499 3.40 -2.83 5.59
CA GLY A 499 2.73 -3.09 4.31
C GLY A 499 1.23 -3.31 4.48
N VAL A 500 0.69 -4.40 3.91
CA VAL A 500 -0.75 -4.72 3.96
C VAL A 500 -1.33 -4.81 5.38
N LEU A 501 -0.51 -5.06 6.39
CA LEU A 501 -0.95 -5.08 7.79
C LEU A 501 -1.43 -3.69 8.26
N LYS A 502 -0.89 -2.63 7.69
CA LYS A 502 -1.21 -1.24 8.01
C LYS A 502 -2.20 -0.60 7.02
N TYR A 503 -1.95 -0.73 5.71
CA TYR A 503 -2.80 -0.06 4.73
C TYR A 503 -4.06 -0.85 4.37
N GLY A 504 -4.03 -2.20 4.49
CA GLY A 504 -5.06 -3.06 3.94
C GLY A 504 -6.00 -3.67 4.97
N ILE A 505 -5.52 -4.04 6.16
CA ILE A 505 -6.32 -4.70 7.20
C ILE A 505 -6.87 -3.65 8.18
N PRO A 506 -8.21 -3.55 8.34
CA PRO A 506 -8.80 -2.53 9.20
C PRO A 506 -8.53 -2.74 10.70
N GLU A 507 -8.55 -1.64 11.46
CA GLU A 507 -8.37 -1.59 12.92
C GLU A 507 -9.28 -2.56 13.69
N PHE A 508 -10.55 -2.68 13.30
CA PHE A 508 -11.50 -3.57 13.95
C PHE A 508 -11.18 -5.06 13.79
N ARG A 509 -10.20 -5.40 12.94
CA ARG A 509 -9.72 -6.76 12.69
C ARG A 509 -8.27 -6.97 13.13
N LEU A 510 -7.42 -5.98 12.91
CA LEU A 510 -6.01 -5.97 13.30
C LEU A 510 -5.61 -4.54 13.73
N PRO A 511 -5.69 -4.22 15.02
CA PRO A 511 -5.31 -2.90 15.49
C PRO A 511 -3.85 -2.56 15.16
N ASN A 512 -3.59 -1.35 14.65
CA ASN A 512 -2.25 -0.88 14.29
C ASN A 512 -1.25 -0.98 15.45
N LYS A 513 -1.70 -0.70 16.68
CA LYS A 513 -0.88 -0.85 17.89
C LYS A 513 -0.32 -2.27 18.10
N ILE A 514 -1.01 -3.30 17.61
CA ILE A 514 -0.52 -4.69 17.67
C ILE A 514 0.64 -4.87 16.70
N VAL A 515 0.51 -4.36 15.49
CA VAL A 515 1.56 -4.41 14.47
C VAL A 515 2.79 -3.62 14.92
N ASP A 516 2.59 -2.44 15.54
CA ASP A 516 3.68 -1.60 16.05
C ASP A 516 4.51 -2.29 17.13
N VAL A 517 3.87 -3.03 18.05
CA VAL A 517 4.58 -3.79 19.09
C VAL A 517 5.46 -4.87 18.47
N GLU A 518 5.00 -5.59 17.45
CA GLU A 518 5.81 -6.60 16.75
C GLU A 518 7.00 -5.97 16.01
N ILE A 519 6.79 -4.82 15.35
CA ILE A 519 7.85 -4.07 14.68
C ILE A 519 8.89 -3.55 15.68
N GLU A 520 8.45 -3.01 16.83
CA GLU A 520 9.36 -2.53 17.88
C GLU A 520 10.24 -3.66 18.46
N GLN A 521 9.73 -4.90 18.52
CA GLN A 521 10.56 -6.04 18.89
C GLN A 521 11.67 -6.28 17.85
N LEU A 522 11.36 -6.23 16.55
CA LEU A 522 12.37 -6.36 15.49
C LEU A 522 13.42 -5.23 15.55
N LYS A 523 13.00 -3.99 15.81
CA LYS A 523 13.93 -2.88 16.04
C LYS A 523 14.85 -3.12 17.24
N LYS A 524 14.29 -3.59 18.36
CA LYS A 524 15.08 -3.96 19.55
C LYS A 524 16.05 -5.11 19.30
N MET A 525 15.75 -6.01 18.38
CA MET A 525 16.66 -7.06 17.92
C MET A 525 17.79 -6.55 17.03
N GLY A 526 17.71 -5.31 16.53
CA GLY A 526 18.74 -4.67 15.71
C GLY A 526 18.37 -4.51 14.25
N VAL A 527 17.15 -4.83 13.83
CA VAL A 527 16.68 -4.56 12.45
C VAL A 527 16.55 -3.06 12.24
N LYS A 528 17.17 -2.56 11.18
CA LYS A 528 17.09 -1.16 10.75
C LYS A 528 15.98 -0.99 9.74
N PHE A 529 15.32 0.18 9.75
CA PHE A 529 14.24 0.51 8.81
C PHE A 529 14.46 1.89 8.21
N THR A 530 14.24 1.99 6.91
CA THR A 530 14.16 3.26 6.17
C THR A 530 12.83 3.30 5.43
N THR A 531 11.95 4.20 5.84
CA THR A 531 10.67 4.49 5.17
C THR A 531 10.87 5.51 4.05
N ASP A 532 9.84 5.72 3.20
CA ASP A 532 9.85 6.65 2.06
C ASP A 532 10.98 6.36 1.06
N CYS A 533 11.44 5.12 1.01
CA CYS A 533 12.55 4.67 0.17
C CYS A 533 12.11 3.56 -0.78
N ILE A 534 12.06 3.87 -2.08
CA ILE A 534 11.63 2.94 -3.13
C ILE A 534 12.86 2.34 -3.78
N VAL A 535 13.16 1.08 -3.46
CA VAL A 535 14.24 0.35 -4.14
C VAL A 535 13.91 0.22 -5.63
N GLY A 536 14.87 0.56 -6.48
CA GLY A 536 14.70 0.68 -7.92
C GLY A 536 14.33 2.08 -8.43
N LYS A 537 14.09 3.03 -7.51
CA LYS A 537 13.83 4.44 -7.81
C LYS A 537 14.70 5.37 -6.95
N THR A 538 14.54 5.31 -5.63
CA THR A 538 15.29 6.13 -4.65
C THR A 538 16.72 5.63 -4.49
N ILE A 539 16.88 4.32 -4.46
CA ILE A 539 18.18 3.61 -4.42
C ILE A 539 18.08 2.37 -5.32
N SER A 540 19.09 2.09 -6.12
CA SER A 540 19.13 0.90 -6.95
C SER A 540 19.67 -0.32 -6.21
N VAL A 541 19.48 -1.52 -6.78
CA VAL A 541 20.06 -2.76 -6.23
C VAL A 541 21.59 -2.71 -6.33
N GLU A 542 22.13 -2.19 -7.41
CA GLU A 542 23.57 -2.03 -7.63
C GLU A 542 24.20 -1.04 -6.62
N GLU A 543 23.48 0.00 -6.22
CA GLU A 543 23.90 0.90 -5.14
C GLU A 543 23.90 0.21 -3.80
N LEU A 544 22.89 -0.62 -3.49
CA LEU A 544 22.89 -1.45 -2.28
C LEU A 544 24.09 -2.42 -2.24
N GLU A 545 24.39 -3.08 -3.35
CA GLU A 545 25.58 -3.93 -3.50
C GLU A 545 26.88 -3.14 -3.25
N ALA A 546 26.98 -1.92 -3.83
CA ALA A 546 28.11 -1.03 -3.61
C ALA A 546 28.24 -0.53 -2.16
N GLU A 547 27.15 -0.43 -1.42
CA GLU A 547 27.12 -0.13 0.02
C GLU A 547 27.47 -1.33 0.90
N GLY A 548 27.73 -2.51 0.28
CA GLY A 548 28.22 -3.72 0.93
C GLY A 548 27.13 -4.70 1.36
N PHE A 549 25.91 -4.57 0.87
CA PHE A 549 24.86 -5.58 1.05
C PHE A 549 25.20 -6.82 0.19
N GLN A 550 25.30 -8.00 0.83
CA GLN A 550 25.70 -9.24 0.16
C GLN A 550 24.52 -10.16 -0.18
N GLY A 551 23.34 -9.85 0.35
CA GLY A 551 22.10 -10.54 0.05
C GLY A 551 20.95 -9.56 0.04
N ILE A 552 20.00 -9.76 -0.89
CA ILE A 552 18.83 -8.90 -1.07
C ILE A 552 17.59 -9.78 -1.08
N PHE A 553 16.63 -9.47 -0.21
CA PHE A 553 15.34 -10.13 -0.19
C PHE A 553 14.27 -9.19 -0.71
N VAL A 554 13.53 -9.60 -1.75
CA VAL A 554 12.42 -8.82 -2.34
C VAL A 554 11.09 -9.35 -1.82
N GLY A 555 10.46 -8.58 -0.94
CA GLY A 555 9.14 -8.82 -0.36
C GLY A 555 8.16 -7.68 -0.64
N SER A 556 8.25 -7.05 -1.82
CA SER A 556 7.48 -5.84 -2.21
C SER A 556 5.98 -6.06 -2.43
N GLY A 557 5.51 -7.31 -2.31
CA GLY A 557 4.09 -7.67 -2.35
C GLY A 557 3.45 -7.58 -3.73
N ALA A 558 2.11 -7.59 -3.76
CA ALA A 558 1.29 -7.41 -4.94
C ALA A 558 0.24 -6.33 -4.62
N GLY A 559 0.52 -5.11 -5.03
CA GLY A 559 -0.32 -3.95 -4.71
C GLY A 559 -1.11 -3.42 -5.90
N LEU A 560 -0.69 -3.70 -7.15
CA LEU A 560 -1.35 -3.16 -8.33
C LEU A 560 -2.78 -3.69 -8.47
N PRO A 561 -3.83 -2.85 -8.31
CA PRO A 561 -5.20 -3.32 -8.32
C PRO A 561 -5.64 -3.75 -9.71
N ASN A 562 -6.38 -4.86 -9.77
CA ASN A 562 -7.05 -5.28 -10.99
C ASN A 562 -8.41 -4.59 -11.09
N PHE A 563 -8.76 -4.18 -12.32
CA PHE A 563 -10.07 -3.68 -12.69
C PHE A 563 -10.72 -4.68 -13.64
N MET A 564 -12.05 -4.55 -13.83
CA MET A 564 -12.82 -5.51 -14.64
C MET A 564 -12.74 -5.20 -16.13
N GLY A 565 -12.35 -3.96 -16.51
CA GLY A 565 -12.30 -3.50 -17.89
C GLY A 565 -13.67 -3.35 -18.54
N ILE A 566 -14.66 -2.93 -17.75
CA ILE A 566 -16.06 -2.74 -18.20
C ILE A 566 -16.39 -1.25 -18.37
N THR A 567 -17.42 -0.99 -19.17
CA THR A 567 -17.89 0.38 -19.43
C THR A 567 -18.23 1.11 -18.13
N GLY A 568 -17.78 2.34 -18.01
CA GLY A 568 -18.05 3.22 -16.86
C GLY A 568 -17.18 2.97 -15.63
N GLU A 569 -16.21 2.04 -15.66
CA GLU A 569 -15.38 1.68 -14.49
C GLU A 569 -14.47 2.81 -13.99
N ASN A 570 -14.21 3.83 -14.82
CA ASN A 570 -13.45 5.00 -14.44
C ASN A 570 -14.31 6.18 -13.94
N SER A 571 -15.61 5.98 -13.72
CA SER A 571 -16.50 7.02 -13.18
C SER A 571 -16.08 7.46 -11.78
N ILE A 572 -16.49 8.66 -11.37
CA ILE A 572 -16.31 9.20 -10.01
C ILE A 572 -16.97 8.25 -9.00
N ASN A 573 -16.42 8.14 -7.80
CA ASN A 573 -16.86 7.24 -6.72
C ASN A 573 -16.71 5.73 -7.02
N ILE A 574 -15.97 5.36 -8.05
CA ILE A 574 -15.49 3.99 -8.21
C ILE A 574 -14.02 3.96 -7.77
N MET A 575 -13.72 3.16 -6.77
CA MET A 575 -12.39 3.00 -6.19
C MET A 575 -11.96 1.54 -6.24
N SER A 576 -10.66 1.29 -6.33
CA SER A 576 -10.14 -0.02 -5.96
C SER A 576 -10.25 -0.22 -4.44
N SER A 577 -10.32 -1.46 -3.97
CA SER A 577 -10.25 -1.75 -2.54
C SER A 577 -8.95 -1.23 -1.90
N ASN A 578 -7.85 -1.27 -2.64
CA ASN A 578 -6.57 -0.74 -2.16
C ASN A 578 -6.63 0.79 -1.98
N GLU A 579 -7.23 1.54 -2.92
CA GLU A 579 -7.42 2.98 -2.74
C GLU A 579 -8.29 3.27 -1.52
N TYR A 580 -9.44 2.59 -1.43
CA TYR A 580 -10.40 2.79 -0.35
C TYR A 580 -9.79 2.50 1.03
N LEU A 581 -9.18 1.32 1.17
CA LEU A 581 -8.58 0.90 2.45
C LEU A 581 -7.33 1.72 2.80
N THR A 582 -6.49 2.10 1.82
CA THR A 582 -5.34 2.98 2.07
C THR A 582 -5.78 4.34 2.59
N ARG A 583 -6.83 4.94 2.00
CA ARG A 583 -7.40 6.21 2.51
C ARG A 583 -7.92 6.07 3.93
N VAL A 584 -8.68 5.00 4.23
CA VAL A 584 -9.31 4.83 5.55
C VAL A 584 -8.33 4.34 6.62
N ASN A 585 -7.46 3.37 6.32
CA ASN A 585 -6.58 2.76 7.32
C ASN A 585 -5.24 3.51 7.47
N LEU A 586 -4.51 3.71 6.34
CA LEU A 586 -3.17 4.31 6.38
C LEU A 586 -3.23 5.83 6.56
N MET A 587 -4.19 6.49 5.89
CA MET A 587 -4.34 7.94 5.90
C MET A 587 -5.41 8.43 6.88
N ASP A 588 -6.12 7.52 7.57
CA ASP A 588 -7.20 7.80 8.52
C ASP A 588 -8.27 8.78 8.00
N ALA A 589 -8.57 8.72 6.70
CA ALA A 589 -9.45 9.66 6.01
C ALA A 589 -10.91 9.72 6.56
N ALA A 590 -11.30 8.75 7.37
CA ALA A 590 -12.60 8.77 8.07
C ALA A 590 -12.57 9.56 9.40
N ASN A 591 -11.41 10.05 9.80
CA ASN A 591 -11.27 10.92 10.96
C ASN A 591 -11.40 12.39 10.48
N PRO A 592 -12.34 13.17 11.01
CA PRO A 592 -12.57 14.54 10.55
C PRO A 592 -11.42 15.52 10.82
N THR A 593 -10.36 15.07 11.49
CA THR A 593 -9.16 15.90 11.75
C THR A 593 -8.00 15.60 10.78
N THR A 594 -8.20 14.74 9.78
CA THR A 594 -7.18 14.44 8.75
C THR A 594 -7.50 15.14 7.44
N ASP A 595 -6.46 15.50 6.69
CA ASP A 595 -6.60 16.26 5.43
C ASP A 595 -6.86 15.37 4.20
N THR A 596 -6.89 14.04 4.36
CA THR A 596 -7.09 13.14 3.21
C THR A 596 -8.56 13.04 2.84
N PRO A 597 -8.96 13.50 1.65
CA PRO A 597 -10.38 13.50 1.26
C PRO A 597 -10.87 12.08 0.96
N ILE A 598 -12.13 11.81 1.34
CA ILE A 598 -12.85 10.59 1.00
C ILE A 598 -14.34 10.87 0.80
N ASN A 599 -14.96 10.20 -0.17
CA ASN A 599 -16.42 10.25 -0.34
C ASN A 599 -17.05 9.02 0.32
N PHE A 600 -18.12 9.22 1.08
CA PHE A 600 -18.90 8.17 1.70
C PHE A 600 -20.18 7.93 0.91
N GLY A 601 -20.36 6.71 0.41
CA GLY A 601 -21.58 6.30 -0.28
C GLY A 601 -22.70 5.90 0.69
N LYS A 602 -23.94 6.19 0.31
CA LYS A 602 -25.14 5.67 1.00
C LYS A 602 -25.46 4.25 0.54
N ASN A 603 -25.38 3.98 -0.78
CA ASN A 603 -25.58 2.67 -1.38
C ASN A 603 -24.26 2.20 -1.99
N VAL A 604 -23.53 1.40 -1.23
CA VAL A 604 -22.19 0.96 -1.58
C VAL A 604 -22.21 -0.44 -2.16
N LEU A 605 -21.66 -0.59 -3.36
CA LEU A 605 -21.45 -1.88 -4.00
C LEU A 605 -19.99 -2.30 -3.82
N VAL A 606 -19.75 -3.47 -3.20
CA VAL A 606 -18.41 -4.07 -3.11
C VAL A 606 -18.34 -5.28 -4.01
N VAL A 607 -17.37 -5.32 -4.94
CA VAL A 607 -17.24 -6.37 -5.94
C VAL A 607 -16.10 -7.30 -5.60
N GLY A 608 -16.40 -8.54 -5.21
CA GLY A 608 -15.38 -9.55 -4.88
C GLY A 608 -15.83 -10.48 -3.75
N GLY A 609 -15.05 -11.53 -3.47
CA GLY A 609 -15.38 -12.53 -2.44
C GLY A 609 -14.16 -12.93 -1.59
N GLY A 610 -13.07 -12.17 -1.65
CA GLY A 610 -11.85 -12.38 -0.84
C GLY A 610 -11.85 -11.61 0.47
N ASN A 611 -10.79 -11.78 1.26
CA ASN A 611 -10.63 -11.05 2.53
C ASN A 611 -10.66 -9.52 2.33
N THR A 612 -10.04 -9.01 1.27
CA THR A 612 -10.05 -7.57 0.96
C THR A 612 -11.47 -7.05 0.66
N ALA A 613 -12.33 -7.87 0.04
CA ALA A 613 -13.74 -7.52 -0.15
C ALA A 613 -14.50 -7.49 1.20
N MET A 614 -14.22 -8.45 2.11
CA MET A 614 -14.78 -8.44 3.47
C MET A 614 -14.31 -7.20 4.25
N ASP A 615 -13.04 -6.87 4.19
CA ASP A 615 -12.48 -5.67 4.84
C ASP A 615 -13.14 -4.40 4.29
N SER A 616 -13.28 -4.29 2.95
CA SER A 616 -13.91 -3.13 2.32
C SER A 616 -15.40 -2.99 2.67
N CYS A 617 -16.18 -4.06 2.58
CA CYS A 617 -17.62 -4.00 2.87
C CYS A 617 -17.91 -3.72 4.34
N ARG A 618 -17.14 -4.32 5.26
CA ARG A 618 -17.28 -4.08 6.70
C ARG A 618 -16.82 -2.66 7.09
N THR A 619 -15.79 -2.13 6.43
CA THR A 619 -15.38 -0.72 6.58
C THR A 619 -16.47 0.23 6.09
N ALA A 620 -17.01 0.01 4.89
CA ALA A 620 -18.08 0.85 4.34
C ALA A 620 -19.35 0.81 5.21
N LYS A 621 -19.66 -0.35 5.81
CA LYS A 621 -20.77 -0.48 6.77
C LYS A 621 -20.59 0.41 7.99
N ARG A 622 -19.38 0.41 8.58
CA ARG A 622 -19.02 1.24 9.75
C ARG A 622 -19.04 2.74 9.44
N LEU A 623 -18.88 3.09 8.18
CA LEU A 623 -18.97 4.48 7.71
C LEU A 623 -20.41 4.88 7.28
N GLY A 624 -21.40 4.07 7.65
CA GLY A 624 -22.82 4.37 7.48
C GLY A 624 -23.44 3.91 6.16
N GLY A 625 -22.70 3.18 5.32
CA GLY A 625 -23.18 2.69 4.03
C GLY A 625 -24.22 1.56 4.17
N ASN A 626 -25.21 1.56 3.26
CA ASN A 626 -26.03 0.39 2.95
C ASN A 626 -25.25 -0.45 1.94
N VAL A 627 -24.63 -1.54 2.40
CA VAL A 627 -23.61 -2.27 1.63
C VAL A 627 -24.17 -3.53 1.01
N THR A 628 -23.97 -3.68 -0.31
CA THR A 628 -24.20 -4.92 -1.05
C THR A 628 -22.88 -5.47 -1.57
N LEU A 629 -22.53 -6.69 -1.17
CA LEU A 629 -21.40 -7.44 -1.70
C LEU A 629 -21.85 -8.27 -2.91
N VAL A 630 -21.20 -8.07 -4.04
CA VAL A 630 -21.46 -8.85 -5.27
C VAL A 630 -20.33 -9.84 -5.53
N TYR A 631 -20.69 -11.10 -5.74
CA TYR A 631 -19.74 -12.14 -6.04
C TYR A 631 -20.22 -13.05 -7.18
N ARG A 632 -19.35 -13.29 -8.17
CA ARG A 632 -19.70 -14.04 -9.40
C ARG A 632 -19.92 -15.53 -9.22
N ARG A 633 -19.54 -16.12 -8.07
CA ARG A 633 -19.77 -17.52 -7.68
C ARG A 633 -20.72 -17.58 -6.50
N SER A 634 -20.97 -18.79 -5.97
CA SER A 634 -21.73 -18.95 -4.73
C SER A 634 -20.85 -18.65 -3.51
N GLU A 635 -21.48 -18.52 -2.37
CA GLU A 635 -20.80 -18.28 -1.10
C GLU A 635 -19.79 -19.39 -0.75
N ALA A 636 -20.12 -20.65 -1.09
CA ALA A 636 -19.24 -21.79 -0.82
C ALA A 636 -17.87 -21.67 -1.53
N GLU A 637 -17.79 -20.96 -2.65
CA GLU A 637 -16.56 -20.73 -3.39
C GLU A 637 -15.82 -19.47 -2.96
N MET A 638 -16.29 -18.73 -1.94
CA MET A 638 -15.59 -17.54 -1.46
C MET A 638 -14.23 -17.88 -0.87
N PRO A 639 -13.14 -17.23 -1.30
CA PRO A 639 -11.83 -17.47 -0.74
C PRO A 639 -11.62 -16.80 0.63
N ALA A 640 -12.50 -15.90 1.04
CA ALA A 640 -12.45 -15.22 2.32
C ALA A 640 -12.44 -16.19 3.51
N ARG A 641 -11.94 -15.74 4.64
CA ARG A 641 -11.99 -16.43 5.92
C ARG A 641 -13.45 -16.58 6.37
N LEU A 642 -13.83 -17.78 6.84
CA LEU A 642 -15.22 -18.08 7.21
C LEU A 642 -15.75 -17.15 8.31
N GLU A 643 -14.90 -16.83 9.29
CA GLU A 643 -15.27 -15.91 10.38
C GLU A 643 -15.58 -14.51 9.84
N GLU A 644 -14.82 -14.00 8.86
CA GLU A 644 -15.06 -12.68 8.26
C GLU A 644 -16.37 -12.64 7.45
N VAL A 645 -16.71 -13.73 6.77
CA VAL A 645 -18.00 -13.86 6.07
C VAL A 645 -19.15 -13.88 7.07
N LYS A 646 -19.01 -14.63 8.18
CA LYS A 646 -19.98 -14.66 9.29
C LYS A 646 -20.18 -13.24 9.85
N HIS A 647 -19.09 -12.56 10.21
CA HIS A 647 -19.16 -11.22 10.77
C HIS A 647 -19.83 -10.22 9.82
N ALA A 648 -19.49 -10.27 8.51
CA ALA A 648 -20.09 -9.38 7.52
C ALA A 648 -21.63 -9.55 7.45
N LYS A 649 -22.12 -10.79 7.52
CA LYS A 649 -23.57 -11.06 7.53
C LYS A 649 -24.24 -10.57 8.80
N GLU A 650 -23.64 -10.83 9.95
CA GLU A 650 -24.16 -10.39 11.25
C GLU A 650 -24.21 -8.86 11.35
N GLU A 651 -23.29 -8.16 10.70
CA GLU A 651 -23.22 -6.70 10.58
C GLU A 651 -24.24 -6.13 9.57
N GLY A 652 -25.07 -6.99 8.93
CA GLY A 652 -26.14 -6.58 8.03
C GLY A 652 -25.70 -6.20 6.62
N ILE A 653 -24.60 -6.77 6.13
CA ILE A 653 -24.18 -6.63 4.74
C ILE A 653 -25.00 -7.58 3.87
N ASN A 654 -25.55 -7.06 2.77
CA ASN A 654 -26.31 -7.85 1.80
C ASN A 654 -25.39 -8.61 0.86
N PHE A 655 -25.56 -9.94 0.74
CA PHE A 655 -24.74 -10.80 -0.13
C PHE A 655 -25.52 -11.14 -1.40
N LEU A 656 -25.08 -10.62 -2.54
CA LEU A 656 -25.62 -10.91 -3.86
C LEU A 656 -24.63 -11.81 -4.63
N CYS A 657 -24.68 -13.10 -4.31
CA CYS A 657 -23.87 -14.12 -5.00
C CYS A 657 -24.44 -14.43 -6.39
N LEU A 658 -23.65 -15.08 -7.25
CA LEU A 658 -23.99 -15.44 -8.64
C LEU A 658 -24.36 -14.20 -9.49
N HIS A 659 -23.69 -13.09 -9.25
CA HIS A 659 -23.83 -11.88 -10.04
C HIS A 659 -22.44 -11.28 -10.35
N ASN A 660 -22.30 -10.70 -11.52
CA ASN A 660 -21.05 -10.06 -11.96
C ASN A 660 -21.34 -8.72 -12.65
N PRO A 661 -20.73 -7.62 -12.24
CA PRO A 661 -20.89 -6.34 -12.94
C PRO A 661 -20.43 -6.44 -14.41
N ILE A 662 -21.18 -5.82 -15.30
CA ILE A 662 -20.86 -5.72 -16.73
C ILE A 662 -20.83 -4.27 -17.23
N GLU A 663 -21.42 -3.34 -16.48
CA GLU A 663 -21.45 -1.92 -16.81
C GLU A 663 -21.73 -1.08 -15.56
N TYR A 664 -21.11 0.08 -15.46
CA TYR A 664 -21.48 1.14 -14.53
C TYR A 664 -22.00 2.35 -15.29
N ILE A 665 -23.12 2.90 -14.83
CA ILE A 665 -23.75 4.06 -15.42
C ILE A 665 -23.47 5.26 -14.52
N ALA A 666 -22.97 6.33 -15.11
CA ALA A 666 -22.72 7.59 -14.43
C ALA A 666 -23.85 8.59 -14.66
N ASP A 667 -24.02 9.52 -13.73
CA ASP A 667 -24.88 10.70 -13.88
C ASP A 667 -24.23 11.78 -14.78
N GLU A 668 -24.88 12.91 -14.90
CA GLU A 668 -24.40 14.06 -15.71
C GLU A 668 -23.08 14.65 -15.20
N ASN A 669 -22.77 14.48 -13.91
CA ASN A 669 -21.54 14.95 -13.27
C ASN A 669 -20.38 13.91 -13.40
N GLY A 670 -20.69 12.73 -13.92
CA GLY A 670 -19.73 11.63 -14.06
C GLY A 670 -19.60 10.74 -12.82
N ALA A 671 -20.44 10.91 -11.81
CA ALA A 671 -20.48 10.04 -10.63
C ALA A 671 -21.31 8.79 -10.91
N VAL A 672 -20.86 7.63 -10.43
CA VAL A 672 -21.61 6.38 -10.58
C VAL A 672 -22.99 6.50 -9.91
N CYS A 673 -24.05 6.12 -10.62
CA CYS A 673 -25.41 6.11 -10.11
C CYS A 673 -26.11 4.76 -10.25
N LYS A 674 -25.64 3.87 -11.14
CA LYS A 674 -26.17 2.49 -11.29
C LYS A 674 -25.08 1.51 -11.65
N ALA A 675 -25.29 0.24 -11.23
CA ALA A 675 -24.51 -0.91 -11.67
C ALA A 675 -25.41 -1.93 -12.36
N VAL A 676 -25.02 -2.37 -13.56
CA VAL A 676 -25.70 -3.44 -14.30
C VAL A 676 -24.94 -4.74 -14.04
N LEU A 677 -25.65 -5.73 -13.51
CA LEU A 677 -25.10 -7.00 -13.09
C LEU A 677 -25.64 -8.14 -13.97
N GLN A 678 -24.75 -8.95 -14.52
CA GLN A 678 -25.08 -10.20 -15.18
C GLN A 678 -25.38 -11.27 -14.15
N VAL A 679 -26.50 -11.97 -14.27
CA VAL A 679 -26.80 -13.17 -13.47
C VAL A 679 -25.92 -14.33 -13.93
N MET A 680 -25.35 -15.06 -12.98
CA MET A 680 -24.41 -16.15 -13.21
C MET A 680 -25.01 -17.48 -12.71
N GLU A 681 -24.50 -18.58 -13.23
CA GLU A 681 -24.68 -19.93 -12.68
C GLU A 681 -23.33 -20.63 -12.51
N LEU A 682 -23.30 -21.73 -11.76
CA LEU A 682 -22.06 -22.49 -11.53
C LEU A 682 -21.93 -23.62 -12.56
N GLY A 683 -20.91 -23.55 -13.40
CA GLY A 683 -20.47 -24.59 -14.32
C GLY A 683 -19.52 -25.61 -13.68
N GLU A 684 -18.66 -26.20 -14.51
CA GLU A 684 -17.66 -27.19 -14.08
C GLU A 684 -16.55 -26.57 -13.18
N PRO A 685 -15.93 -27.37 -12.31
CA PRO A 685 -14.83 -26.93 -11.49
C PRO A 685 -13.61 -26.48 -12.32
N ASP A 686 -12.97 -25.39 -11.90
CA ASP A 686 -11.70 -24.93 -12.45
C ASP A 686 -10.50 -25.75 -11.90
N ALA A 687 -9.28 -25.45 -12.36
CA ALA A 687 -8.06 -26.14 -11.91
C ALA A 687 -7.79 -26.05 -10.39
N SER A 688 -8.45 -25.12 -9.69
CA SER A 688 -8.40 -25.00 -8.23
C SER A 688 -9.51 -25.80 -7.52
N GLY A 689 -10.35 -26.51 -8.25
CA GLY A 689 -11.50 -27.26 -7.75
C GLY A 689 -12.73 -26.39 -7.46
N ARG A 690 -12.71 -25.09 -7.75
CA ARG A 690 -13.87 -24.19 -7.61
C ARG A 690 -14.70 -24.18 -8.88
N ARG A 691 -16.02 -24.21 -8.75
CA ARG A 691 -16.92 -24.18 -9.89
C ARG A 691 -16.83 -22.86 -10.64
N SER A 692 -16.72 -22.96 -11.97
CA SER A 692 -16.57 -21.79 -12.84
C SER A 692 -17.89 -21.02 -12.97
N PRO A 693 -17.86 -19.66 -12.92
CA PRO A 693 -19.06 -18.87 -13.14
C PRO A 693 -19.38 -18.79 -14.63
N VAL A 694 -20.64 -19.05 -14.98
CA VAL A 694 -21.17 -19.01 -16.37
C VAL A 694 -22.29 -17.98 -16.42
N ALA A 695 -22.30 -17.12 -17.43
CA ALA A 695 -23.35 -16.10 -17.59
C ALA A 695 -24.68 -16.77 -18.01
N VAL A 696 -25.76 -16.36 -17.35
CA VAL A 696 -27.13 -16.74 -17.80
C VAL A 696 -27.57 -15.72 -18.82
N GLU A 697 -27.62 -16.16 -20.11
CA GLU A 697 -27.87 -15.27 -21.22
C GLU A 697 -29.18 -14.48 -21.09
N GLY A 698 -29.12 -13.18 -21.36
CA GLY A 698 -30.24 -12.25 -21.31
C GLY A 698 -30.78 -11.92 -19.91
N LYS A 699 -30.15 -12.40 -18.83
CA LYS A 699 -30.57 -12.07 -17.47
C LYS A 699 -29.63 -11.07 -16.79
N THR A 700 -30.11 -9.86 -16.61
CA THR A 700 -29.39 -8.80 -15.89
C THR A 700 -30.24 -8.23 -14.77
N VAL A 701 -29.57 -7.65 -13.76
CA VAL A 701 -30.17 -6.89 -12.65
C VAL A 701 -29.47 -5.55 -12.59
N THR A 702 -30.23 -4.48 -12.38
CA THR A 702 -29.69 -3.14 -12.20
C THR A 702 -29.90 -2.70 -10.76
N LEU A 703 -28.83 -2.23 -10.12
CA LEU A 703 -28.83 -1.68 -8.77
C LEU A 703 -28.55 -0.18 -8.82
N ASP A 704 -29.26 0.60 -8.01
CA ASP A 704 -28.92 1.98 -7.73
C ASP A 704 -27.76 1.99 -6.73
N VAL A 705 -26.67 2.67 -7.08
CA VAL A 705 -25.44 2.75 -6.28
C VAL A 705 -24.88 4.17 -6.39
N ASP A 706 -24.21 4.64 -5.35
CA ASP A 706 -23.52 5.93 -5.35
C ASP A 706 -22.01 5.79 -5.03
N GLN A 707 -21.58 4.57 -4.70
CA GLN A 707 -20.17 4.22 -4.56
C GLN A 707 -19.95 2.76 -4.95
N VAL A 708 -18.82 2.48 -5.63
CA VAL A 708 -18.39 1.10 -5.97
C VAL A 708 -16.95 0.90 -5.51
N ILE A 709 -16.71 -0.24 -4.83
CA ILE A 709 -15.37 -0.65 -4.39
C ILE A 709 -15.03 -1.97 -5.11
N VAL A 710 -14.01 -1.92 -5.98
CA VAL A 710 -13.58 -3.05 -6.79
C VAL A 710 -12.51 -3.84 -6.05
N ALA A 711 -12.83 -5.07 -5.64
CA ALA A 711 -11.98 -5.98 -4.86
C ALA A 711 -11.75 -7.32 -5.59
N VAL A 712 -11.41 -7.25 -6.88
CA VAL A 712 -11.26 -8.44 -7.77
C VAL A 712 -9.83 -8.99 -7.82
N GLY A 713 -9.02 -8.61 -6.85
CA GLY A 713 -7.64 -9.05 -6.69
C GLY A 713 -6.61 -8.03 -7.11
N VAL A 714 -5.35 -8.39 -6.91
CA VAL A 714 -4.18 -7.55 -7.18
C VAL A 714 -3.17 -8.30 -8.05
N SER A 715 -2.27 -7.54 -8.65
CA SER A 715 -1.14 -8.05 -9.43
C SER A 715 0.18 -7.55 -8.82
N PRO A 716 1.32 -8.23 -9.05
CA PRO A 716 2.62 -7.76 -8.65
C PRO A 716 2.90 -6.36 -9.16
N ASN A 717 3.47 -5.51 -8.28
CA ASN A 717 3.90 -4.18 -8.68
C ASN A 717 5.17 -4.28 -9.54
N PRO A 718 5.20 -3.71 -10.75
CA PRO A 718 6.33 -3.86 -11.66
C PRO A 718 7.56 -3.02 -11.31
N LEU A 719 7.47 -2.06 -10.37
CA LEU A 719 8.55 -1.11 -10.08
C LEU A 719 9.85 -1.81 -9.68
N VAL A 720 9.82 -2.66 -8.67
CA VAL A 720 11.02 -3.37 -8.18
C VAL A 720 11.48 -4.43 -9.19
N PRO A 721 10.62 -5.35 -9.69
CA PRO A 721 11.06 -6.33 -10.67
C PRO A 721 11.70 -5.75 -11.93
N ASN A 722 11.15 -4.66 -12.46
CA ASN A 722 11.67 -4.02 -13.68
C ASN A 722 12.97 -3.21 -13.46
N SER A 723 13.33 -2.94 -12.21
CA SER A 723 14.55 -2.19 -11.87
C SER A 723 15.77 -3.07 -11.62
N ILE A 724 15.61 -4.39 -11.61
CA ILE A 724 16.69 -5.36 -11.34
C ILE A 724 17.07 -6.04 -12.66
N ASP A 725 18.22 -5.69 -13.19
CA ASP A 725 18.70 -6.27 -14.44
C ASP A 725 18.96 -7.77 -14.31
N GLY A 726 18.54 -8.55 -15.33
CA GLY A 726 18.71 -10.00 -15.37
C GLY A 726 17.75 -10.80 -14.48
N LEU A 727 16.73 -10.15 -13.89
CA LEU A 727 15.72 -10.82 -13.10
C LEU A 727 14.67 -11.49 -14.01
N GLU A 728 14.50 -12.80 -13.90
CA GLU A 728 13.47 -13.52 -14.64
C GLU A 728 12.09 -13.36 -13.97
N LEU A 729 11.10 -13.06 -14.82
CA LEU A 729 9.71 -12.93 -14.39
C LEU A 729 8.88 -14.15 -14.82
N GLY A 730 8.05 -14.59 -13.91
CA GLY A 730 7.09 -15.66 -14.14
C GLY A 730 5.76 -15.14 -14.74
N ARG A 731 4.76 -16.01 -14.72
CA ARG A 731 3.41 -15.67 -15.18
C ARG A 731 2.84 -14.50 -14.35
N LYS A 732 2.20 -13.53 -15.03
CA LYS A 732 1.62 -12.32 -14.42
C LYS A 732 2.65 -11.39 -13.75
N ASN A 733 3.87 -11.35 -14.26
CA ASN A 733 4.94 -10.50 -13.75
C ASN A 733 5.36 -10.79 -12.30
N THR A 734 5.14 -11.99 -11.79
CA THR A 734 5.72 -12.44 -10.53
C THR A 734 7.21 -12.65 -10.69
N ILE A 735 8.00 -12.49 -9.62
CA ILE A 735 9.41 -12.89 -9.65
C ILE A 735 9.50 -14.42 -9.70
N ALA A 736 10.23 -14.95 -10.69
CA ALA A 736 10.50 -16.39 -10.78
C ALA A 736 11.55 -16.78 -9.73
N VAL A 737 11.22 -17.77 -8.91
CA VAL A 737 12.15 -18.32 -7.89
C VAL A 737 12.20 -19.83 -7.95
N ASN A 738 13.33 -20.40 -7.52
CA ASN A 738 13.48 -21.82 -7.33
C ASN A 738 12.88 -22.29 -5.99
N GLU A 739 13.02 -23.57 -5.66
CA GLU A 739 12.54 -24.11 -4.39
C GLU A 739 13.20 -23.48 -3.15
N ALA A 740 14.38 -22.88 -3.27
CA ALA A 740 15.06 -22.17 -2.19
C ALA A 740 14.59 -20.71 -2.04
N MET A 741 13.60 -20.25 -2.80
CA MET A 741 13.15 -18.87 -2.91
C MET A 741 14.21 -17.92 -3.53
N GLN A 742 15.22 -18.44 -4.21
CA GLN A 742 16.26 -17.70 -4.91
C GLN A 742 15.80 -17.40 -6.34
N SER A 743 16.04 -16.19 -6.81
CA SER A 743 15.73 -15.75 -8.17
C SER A 743 16.80 -16.20 -9.19
N SER A 744 16.69 -15.72 -10.43
CA SER A 744 17.75 -15.87 -11.46
C SER A 744 19.06 -15.16 -11.10
N ARG A 745 19.03 -14.18 -10.18
CA ARG A 745 20.21 -13.51 -9.60
C ARG A 745 20.60 -14.17 -8.28
N ASN A 746 21.85 -14.59 -8.15
CA ASN A 746 22.33 -15.39 -7.00
C ASN A 746 22.17 -14.69 -5.65
N GLU A 747 22.36 -13.38 -5.60
CA GLU A 747 22.26 -12.55 -4.40
C GLU A 747 20.82 -12.14 -4.08
N VAL A 748 19.87 -12.34 -5.00
CA VAL A 748 18.47 -11.89 -4.87
C VAL A 748 17.55 -13.06 -4.59
N TYR A 749 16.87 -12.98 -3.45
CA TYR A 749 15.79 -13.88 -3.03
C TYR A 749 14.47 -13.13 -3.05
N ALA A 750 13.36 -13.81 -3.21
CA ALA A 750 12.05 -13.18 -3.18
C ALA A 750 11.01 -14.09 -2.51
N GLY A 751 9.96 -13.47 -1.93
CA GLY A 751 8.88 -14.23 -1.30
C GLY A 751 7.64 -13.39 -1.01
N GLY A 752 6.52 -14.07 -0.70
CA GLY A 752 5.22 -13.45 -0.52
C GLY A 752 4.51 -13.17 -1.84
N ASP A 753 3.67 -12.14 -1.84
CA ASP A 753 2.77 -11.90 -2.98
C ASP A 753 3.49 -11.51 -4.27
N ILE A 754 4.70 -10.97 -4.19
CA ILE A 754 5.52 -10.68 -5.39
C ILE A 754 5.90 -11.96 -6.16
N VAL A 755 5.92 -13.11 -5.48
CA VAL A 755 6.17 -14.43 -6.07
C VAL A 755 4.87 -15.17 -6.35
N ARG A 756 3.90 -15.10 -5.43
CA ARG A 756 2.66 -15.89 -5.48
C ARG A 756 1.50 -15.20 -6.23
N GLY A 757 1.56 -13.88 -6.39
CA GLY A 757 0.49 -13.09 -7.02
C GLY A 757 -0.71 -12.83 -6.13
N GLY A 758 -0.58 -13.01 -4.83
CA GLY A 758 -1.59 -12.83 -3.78
C GLY A 758 -1.72 -14.08 -2.90
N ALA A 759 -1.46 -13.91 -1.61
CA ALA A 759 -1.46 -15.00 -0.63
C ALA A 759 -2.01 -14.55 0.73
N THR A 760 -1.81 -15.35 1.74
CA THR A 760 -2.12 -14.98 3.13
C THR A 760 -0.87 -14.49 3.84
N VAL A 761 -1.06 -13.72 4.92
CA VAL A 761 0.03 -13.22 5.78
C VAL A 761 1.01 -14.33 6.15
N ILE A 762 0.51 -15.47 6.64
CA ILE A 762 1.36 -16.56 7.10
C ILE A 762 2.09 -17.30 5.96
N LEU A 763 1.49 -17.40 4.76
CA LEU A 763 2.18 -17.97 3.59
C LEU A 763 3.33 -17.06 3.15
N ALA A 764 3.11 -15.75 3.16
CA ALA A 764 4.16 -14.77 2.87
C ALA A 764 5.30 -14.84 3.90
N MET A 765 4.96 -14.99 5.20
CA MET A 765 5.95 -15.21 6.26
C MET A 765 6.73 -16.50 6.05
N GLY A 766 6.08 -17.59 5.65
CA GLY A 766 6.71 -18.88 5.34
C GLY A 766 7.75 -18.77 4.22
N ASP A 767 7.44 -17.99 3.16
CA ASP A 767 8.40 -17.71 2.09
C ASP A 767 9.62 -16.93 2.61
N GLY A 768 9.39 -15.89 3.44
CA GLY A 768 10.45 -15.12 4.07
C GLY A 768 11.40 -16.00 4.91
N ARG A 769 10.84 -16.88 5.73
CA ARG A 769 11.62 -17.86 6.52
C ARG A 769 12.45 -18.78 5.64
N LYS A 770 11.84 -19.35 4.60
CA LYS A 770 12.51 -20.27 3.68
C LYS A 770 13.65 -19.57 2.94
N ALA A 771 13.43 -18.32 2.51
CA ALA A 771 14.46 -17.50 1.90
C ALA A 771 15.61 -17.22 2.89
N ALA A 772 15.29 -16.85 4.14
CA ALA A 772 16.29 -16.58 5.18
C ALA A 772 17.17 -17.82 5.49
N GLU A 773 16.57 -19.00 5.58
CA GLU A 773 17.31 -20.24 5.79
C GLU A 773 18.28 -20.53 4.64
N ASN A 774 17.84 -20.36 3.39
CA ASN A 774 18.67 -20.68 2.23
C ASN A 774 19.71 -19.59 1.93
N MET A 775 19.40 -18.32 2.15
CA MET A 775 20.39 -17.25 2.05
C MET A 775 21.47 -17.39 3.11
N ASP A 776 21.13 -17.77 4.35
CA ASP A 776 22.11 -18.06 5.41
C ASP A 776 23.07 -19.18 5.01
N LYS A 777 22.56 -20.29 4.45
CA LYS A 777 23.40 -21.38 3.93
C LYS A 777 24.37 -20.88 2.86
N GLN A 778 23.90 -20.04 1.95
CA GLN A 778 24.74 -19.46 0.89
C GLN A 778 25.82 -18.53 1.44
N LEU A 779 25.45 -17.58 2.30
CA LEU A 779 26.35 -16.52 2.80
C LEU A 779 27.31 -17.04 3.86
N SER A 780 26.93 -18.05 4.67
CA SER A 780 27.80 -18.66 5.68
C SER A 780 28.73 -19.74 5.12
N GLY A 781 28.55 -20.15 3.86
CA GLY A 781 29.34 -21.24 3.25
C GLY A 781 29.08 -22.62 3.83
N LYS A 782 27.93 -22.85 4.47
CA LYS A 782 27.53 -24.10 5.13
C LYS A 782 26.65 -24.98 4.25
#